data_d15aef99a73c7f31bb83b803adb92a39
#
_entry.id   d15aef99a73c7f31bb83b803adb92a39
#
_cell.length_a   1.000
_cell.length_b   1.000
_cell.length_c   1.000
_cell.angle_alpha   90.00
_cell.angle_beta   90.00
_cell.angle_gamma   90.00
#
_symmetry.space_group_name_H-M   'P 1'
#
loop_
_entity.id
_entity.type
_entity.pdbx_description
1 polymer ?
#
loop_
_entity_poly.entity_id
_entity_poly.type
_entity_poly.pdbx_seq_one_letter_code
_entity_poly.pdbx_strand_id
1 'polypeptide(L)'
;MKNIRLFLSVLLPVALPLCSAAPAGSNADNGFDLGNLDKSVAACTNFYQFADGGWMAHHPIPPAYPEWGTFNELQERNRDVLREILESAAKVQAPEGSNEQKIGDFYESCMDEKGIEAAGIGPIQPDLDEIEKIGNVKDLENEVARLQGYGVGALFELGSIQDFKNSSQVIGDLDQGGLGLPDRDYYTREDEKSKQVREEYVKHVARMFELMGDSATQSAAEAQTVMSIETRLARASMTLVQRRDPQAVYHPMSPSAIKTLAPAFSWDDYFATNSLLGKGDLNVDAPDFFKETGEMLKSVPISDWKTYLRWHLINAAAPRLSQRFVDEDFHFKGTVLTGTAQNLERWKRCVRSTDGGLGEALGQAYVKKAFPPEAKARALETVHNLESALREDISTLTWMGPETRKQALIKLAAIRNKIGYPDKWRDYTALKIDRGPYVENTFRAEHFEFNRQLAKIGKPVDRDEWGMTPPTVNAYYNPQLNEIVFPAGILQPPFFNPKADDAINYGGMGMVIGHELSHGFDDEGRQFDAQGNLKDWWSPADSKDFNSRAACVINQFDGYFVEKDLHENGKLVVGESIGDLGGLAIAYRALEETMEGKPRPESIDGFTPEQRFFLGYAQIWASNLRPEYARLMANTNEHPIPRFRVNGPLSNMPAFAQAFHCKPGDALVRPPNSQCRIW
;
A
#
# COMPACT_ATOMS: atom_id res chain seq x y z
N MET A 1 6.99 -25.23 -88.04
CA MET A 1 5.98 -24.49 -87.47
C MET A 1 5.52 -25.09 -86.15
N LYS A 2 6.33 -25.29 -85.19
CA LYS A 2 5.96 -25.73 -83.84
C LYS A 2 6.67 -24.84 -82.83
N ASN A 3 5.92 -24.01 -82.07
CA ASN A 3 6.40 -23.16 -81.05
C ASN A 3 6.76 -24.05 -79.79
N ILE A 4 7.98 -23.99 -79.39
CA ILE A 4 8.43 -24.54 -78.11
C ILE A 4 8.43 -23.42 -77.07
N ARG A 5 7.56 -23.50 -76.07
CA ARG A 5 7.58 -22.60 -74.91
C ARG A 5 8.55 -23.19 -73.86
N LEU A 6 9.56 -22.40 -73.52
CA LEU A 6 10.47 -22.62 -72.42
C LEU A 6 9.75 -22.23 -71.10
N PHE A 7 9.64 -23.15 -70.14
CA PHE A 7 9.22 -22.85 -68.76
C PHE A 7 10.48 -22.52 -67.98
N LEU A 8 10.59 -21.29 -67.55
CA LEU A 8 11.57 -20.86 -66.56
C LEU A 8 11.02 -21.12 -65.16
N SER A 9 11.54 -22.09 -64.42
CA SER A 9 11.21 -22.33 -63.00
C SER A 9 12.03 -21.37 -62.16
N VAL A 10 11.33 -20.43 -61.52
CA VAL A 10 11.88 -19.54 -60.50
C VAL A 10 11.84 -20.29 -59.16
N LEU A 11 12.98 -20.68 -58.63
CA LEU A 11 13.21 -21.17 -57.26
C LEU A 11 13.16 -19.95 -56.32
N LEU A 12 12.10 -19.78 -55.57
CA LEU A 12 12.09 -18.90 -54.38
C LEU A 12 12.82 -19.61 -53.22
N PRO A 13 13.74 -18.94 -52.55
CA PRO A 13 14.27 -19.47 -51.29
C PRO A 13 13.22 -19.33 -50.18
N VAL A 14 12.79 -20.47 -49.62
CA VAL A 14 12.00 -20.51 -48.41
C VAL A 14 12.93 -20.13 -47.23
N ALA A 15 12.77 -18.91 -46.74
CA ALA A 15 13.37 -18.50 -45.49
C ALA A 15 12.64 -19.22 -44.32
N LEU A 16 13.24 -20.22 -43.76
CA LEU A 16 12.84 -20.79 -42.48
C LEU A 16 13.02 -19.71 -41.41
N PRO A 17 12.02 -19.45 -40.53
CA PRO A 17 12.22 -18.61 -39.39
C PRO A 17 13.20 -19.34 -38.46
N LEU A 18 14.35 -18.71 -38.19
CA LEU A 18 15.20 -19.05 -37.06
C LEU A 18 14.36 -18.87 -35.79
N CYS A 19 13.83 -19.96 -35.26
CA CYS A 19 13.46 -20.01 -33.87
C CYS A 19 14.73 -19.69 -33.10
N SER A 20 14.81 -18.49 -32.56
CA SER A 20 15.77 -18.19 -31.49
C SER A 20 15.44 -19.14 -30.33
N ALA A 21 16.29 -20.13 -30.13
CA ALA A 21 16.24 -20.95 -28.93
C ALA A 21 16.30 -20.00 -27.74
N ALA A 22 15.31 -20.09 -26.85
CA ALA A 22 15.43 -19.51 -25.53
C ALA A 22 16.74 -20.01 -24.91
N PRO A 23 17.43 -19.16 -24.13
CA PRO A 23 18.65 -19.59 -23.48
C PRO A 23 18.32 -20.80 -22.58
N ALA A 24 19.18 -21.80 -22.66
CA ALA A 24 19.07 -23.05 -21.93
C ALA A 24 18.93 -22.77 -20.43
N GLY A 25 17.89 -23.35 -19.82
CA GLY A 25 17.77 -23.70 -18.42
C GLY A 25 18.21 -22.62 -17.43
N SER A 26 17.32 -21.71 -17.05
CA SER A 26 17.40 -21.06 -15.75
C SER A 26 17.31 -22.15 -14.68
N ASN A 27 18.28 -22.23 -13.77
CA ASN A 27 18.24 -23.08 -12.57
C ASN A 27 17.23 -22.49 -11.54
N ALA A 28 16.04 -22.09 -11.99
CA ALA A 28 14.95 -21.58 -11.15
C ALA A 28 14.51 -22.59 -10.08
N ASP A 29 14.86 -23.87 -10.24
CA ASP A 29 14.61 -24.91 -9.25
C ASP A 29 15.37 -24.68 -7.92
N ASN A 30 16.47 -23.91 -7.93
CA ASN A 30 17.26 -23.59 -6.74
C ASN A 30 16.83 -22.28 -6.04
N GLY A 31 15.75 -21.65 -6.46
CA GLY A 31 15.16 -20.47 -5.81
C GLY A 31 15.86 -19.13 -6.11
N PHE A 32 17.01 -19.12 -6.83
CA PHE A 32 17.70 -17.92 -7.29
C PHE A 32 18.25 -18.11 -8.70
N ASP A 33 18.04 -17.16 -9.58
CA ASP A 33 18.58 -17.17 -10.95
C ASP A 33 19.89 -16.40 -11.01
N LEU A 34 20.99 -17.10 -11.39
CA LEU A 34 22.30 -16.49 -11.56
C LEU A 34 22.35 -15.42 -12.66
N GLY A 35 21.39 -15.40 -13.58
CA GLY A 35 21.20 -14.36 -14.59
C GLY A 35 20.82 -12.99 -14.00
N ASN A 36 20.34 -12.97 -12.76
CA ASN A 36 20.00 -11.74 -12.05
C ASN A 36 21.24 -10.95 -11.59
N LEU A 37 22.39 -11.61 -11.52
CA LEU A 37 23.63 -10.99 -11.04
C LEU A 37 24.24 -10.04 -12.07
N ASP A 38 24.67 -8.87 -11.61
CA ASP A 38 25.60 -7.99 -12.31
C ASP A 38 27.01 -8.13 -11.70
N LYS A 39 27.80 -9.05 -12.25
CA LYS A 39 29.18 -9.32 -11.77
C LYS A 39 30.18 -8.22 -12.11
N SER A 40 29.79 -7.17 -12.84
CA SER A 40 30.63 -5.99 -13.12
C SER A 40 30.72 -5.06 -11.90
N VAL A 41 29.78 -5.18 -10.94
CA VAL A 41 29.76 -4.41 -9.70
C VAL A 41 30.18 -5.29 -8.53
N ALA A 42 31.04 -4.76 -7.65
CA ALA A 42 31.43 -5.49 -6.45
C ALA A 42 30.28 -5.52 -5.42
N ALA A 43 30.00 -6.69 -4.84
CA ALA A 43 28.96 -6.88 -3.82
C ALA A 43 29.11 -5.91 -2.64
N CYS A 44 30.33 -5.62 -2.21
CA CYS A 44 30.63 -4.72 -1.09
C CYS A 44 30.47 -3.22 -1.42
N THR A 45 30.26 -2.88 -2.70
CA THR A 45 30.09 -1.48 -3.14
C THR A 45 28.62 -1.13 -3.32
N ASN A 46 27.85 -2.01 -3.97
CA ASN A 46 26.43 -1.84 -4.22
C ASN A 46 25.81 -3.22 -4.40
N PHE A 47 25.29 -3.77 -3.32
CA PHE A 47 24.76 -5.13 -3.32
C PHE A 47 23.46 -5.26 -4.12
N TYR A 48 22.60 -4.23 -4.07
CA TYR A 48 21.40 -4.17 -4.90
C TYR A 48 21.73 -4.32 -6.40
N GLN A 49 22.71 -3.56 -6.89
CA GLN A 49 23.13 -3.69 -8.28
C GLN A 49 23.82 -5.03 -8.56
N PHE A 50 24.66 -5.53 -7.63
CA PHE A 50 25.31 -6.82 -7.77
C PHE A 50 24.31 -7.98 -7.88
N ALA A 51 23.32 -8.01 -6.99
CA ALA A 51 22.35 -9.11 -6.90
C ALA A 51 21.27 -9.05 -7.99
N ASP A 52 20.81 -7.84 -8.35
CA ASP A 52 19.62 -7.63 -9.17
C ASP A 52 19.89 -6.89 -10.48
N GLY A 53 21.14 -6.46 -10.74
CA GLY A 53 21.46 -5.65 -11.92
C GLY A 53 21.19 -6.36 -13.24
N GLY A 54 21.44 -7.67 -13.31
CA GLY A 54 21.07 -8.49 -14.46
C GLY A 54 19.57 -8.60 -14.64
N TRP A 55 18.82 -8.81 -13.55
CA TRP A 55 17.35 -8.80 -13.59
C TRP A 55 16.84 -7.45 -14.09
N MET A 56 17.28 -6.35 -13.50
CA MET A 56 16.87 -4.99 -13.88
C MET A 56 17.14 -4.68 -15.36
N ALA A 57 18.27 -5.15 -15.90
CA ALA A 57 18.64 -4.94 -17.30
C ALA A 57 17.72 -5.68 -18.28
N HIS A 58 17.19 -6.83 -17.87
CA HIS A 58 16.33 -7.67 -18.74
C HIS A 58 14.83 -7.45 -18.53
N HIS A 59 14.43 -6.71 -17.47
CA HIS A 59 13.02 -6.44 -17.11
C HIS A 59 12.73 -4.94 -17.14
N PRO A 60 12.66 -4.32 -18.34
CA PRO A 60 12.31 -2.91 -18.44
C PRO A 60 10.89 -2.66 -17.94
N ILE A 61 10.63 -1.45 -17.43
CA ILE A 61 9.31 -1.06 -16.94
C ILE A 61 8.30 -1.09 -18.09
N PRO A 62 7.25 -1.93 -18.03
CA PRO A 62 6.21 -1.92 -19.05
C PRO A 62 5.51 -0.54 -19.09
N PRO A 63 5.00 -0.10 -20.25
CA PRO A 63 4.43 1.23 -20.39
C PRO A 63 3.28 1.56 -19.43
N ALA A 64 2.56 0.54 -18.95
CA ALA A 64 1.41 0.69 -18.07
C ALA A 64 1.74 0.70 -16.56
N TYR A 65 3.03 0.71 -16.20
CA TYR A 65 3.46 0.65 -14.82
C TYR A 65 4.38 1.81 -14.45
N PRO A 66 4.28 2.34 -13.22
CA PRO A 66 5.21 3.34 -12.69
C PRO A 66 6.54 2.72 -12.23
N GLU A 67 6.50 1.44 -11.91
CA GLU A 67 7.63 0.60 -11.53
C GLU A 67 7.44 -0.80 -12.08
N TRP A 68 8.52 -1.56 -12.13
CA TRP A 68 8.45 -2.99 -12.42
C TRP A 68 9.46 -3.73 -11.57
N GLY A 69 8.95 -4.62 -10.76
CA GLY A 69 9.74 -5.37 -9.79
C GLY A 69 9.13 -6.72 -9.47
N THR A 70 9.78 -7.44 -8.59
CA THR A 70 9.39 -8.79 -8.14
C THR A 70 7.96 -8.81 -7.56
N PHE A 71 7.57 -7.77 -6.82
CA PHE A 71 6.20 -7.60 -6.32
C PHE A 71 5.19 -7.50 -7.47
N ASN A 72 5.51 -6.72 -8.51
CA ASN A 72 4.64 -6.54 -9.66
C ASN A 72 4.47 -7.85 -10.44
N GLU A 73 5.55 -8.62 -10.65
CA GLU A 73 5.48 -9.91 -11.34
C GLU A 73 4.57 -10.90 -10.60
N LEU A 74 4.67 -10.95 -9.26
CA LEU A 74 3.79 -11.79 -8.47
C LEU A 74 2.34 -11.30 -8.50
N GLN A 75 2.11 -9.97 -8.42
CA GLN A 75 0.77 -9.40 -8.58
C GLN A 75 0.15 -9.75 -9.92
N GLU A 76 0.92 -9.72 -11.02
CA GLU A 76 0.40 -10.09 -12.33
C GLU A 76 0.00 -11.57 -12.39
N ARG A 77 0.81 -12.47 -11.84
CA ARG A 77 0.42 -13.89 -11.73
C ARG A 77 -0.86 -14.08 -10.92
N ASN A 78 -1.01 -13.37 -9.81
CA ASN A 78 -2.24 -13.41 -9.02
C ASN A 78 -3.43 -12.84 -9.80
N ARG A 79 -3.23 -11.75 -10.56
CA ARG A 79 -4.28 -11.17 -11.42
C ARG A 79 -4.75 -12.12 -12.50
N ASP A 80 -3.86 -12.90 -13.11
CA ASP A 80 -4.24 -13.89 -14.10
C ASP A 80 -5.16 -14.97 -13.47
N VAL A 81 -4.84 -15.44 -12.26
CA VAL A 81 -5.70 -16.38 -11.51
C VAL A 81 -7.05 -15.74 -11.19
N LEU A 82 -7.06 -14.49 -10.73
CA LEU A 82 -8.30 -13.76 -10.42
C LEU A 82 -9.14 -13.51 -11.68
N ARG A 83 -8.50 -13.18 -12.80
CA ARG A 83 -9.17 -13.05 -14.11
C ARG A 83 -9.92 -14.32 -14.48
N GLU A 84 -9.25 -15.47 -14.41
CA GLU A 84 -9.89 -16.75 -14.74
C GLU A 84 -11.11 -17.03 -13.85
N ILE A 85 -11.03 -16.70 -12.55
CA ILE A 85 -12.14 -16.85 -11.61
C ILE A 85 -13.30 -15.93 -12.02
N LEU A 86 -13.03 -14.65 -12.29
CA LEU A 86 -14.03 -13.65 -12.60
C LEU A 86 -14.69 -13.90 -13.96
N GLU A 87 -13.92 -14.26 -14.99
CA GLU A 87 -14.46 -14.62 -16.30
C GLU A 87 -15.33 -15.90 -16.25
N SER A 88 -15.00 -16.81 -15.34
CA SER A 88 -15.84 -17.99 -15.09
C SER A 88 -17.14 -17.58 -14.39
N ALA A 89 -17.06 -16.81 -13.31
CA ALA A 89 -18.22 -16.33 -12.55
C ALA A 89 -19.18 -15.50 -13.41
N ALA A 90 -18.65 -14.64 -14.29
CA ALA A 90 -19.46 -13.83 -15.21
C ALA A 90 -20.28 -14.64 -16.23
N LYS A 91 -19.82 -15.85 -16.58
CA LYS A 91 -20.49 -16.76 -17.54
C LYS A 91 -21.55 -17.66 -16.91
N VAL A 92 -21.46 -17.87 -15.59
CA VAL A 92 -22.37 -18.77 -14.86
C VAL A 92 -23.60 -17.99 -14.41
N GLN A 93 -24.79 -18.61 -14.53
CA GLN A 93 -26.01 -18.11 -13.89
C GLN A 93 -26.04 -18.60 -12.43
N ALA A 94 -25.22 -17.97 -11.60
CA ALA A 94 -25.18 -18.27 -10.18
C ALA A 94 -26.47 -17.78 -9.47
N PRO A 95 -26.87 -18.38 -8.33
CA PRO A 95 -28.04 -17.92 -7.58
C PRO A 95 -27.92 -16.44 -7.19
N GLU A 96 -29.03 -15.71 -7.36
CA GLU A 96 -29.10 -14.28 -6.98
C GLU A 96 -28.67 -14.08 -5.52
N GLY A 97 -27.84 -13.08 -5.27
CA GLY A 97 -27.30 -12.76 -3.95
C GLY A 97 -26.12 -13.62 -3.50
N SER A 98 -25.72 -14.65 -4.27
CA SER A 98 -24.51 -15.43 -3.96
C SER A 98 -23.23 -14.61 -4.23
N ASN A 99 -22.13 -14.94 -3.54
CA ASN A 99 -20.83 -14.32 -3.80
C ASN A 99 -20.38 -14.49 -5.24
N GLU A 100 -20.63 -15.66 -5.84
CA GLU A 100 -20.28 -15.95 -7.23
C GLU A 100 -21.03 -15.04 -8.20
N GLN A 101 -22.35 -14.81 -8.01
CA GLN A 101 -23.11 -13.86 -8.80
C GLN A 101 -22.55 -12.45 -8.65
N LYS A 102 -22.28 -12.01 -7.41
CA LYS A 102 -21.82 -10.63 -7.14
C LYS A 102 -20.47 -10.33 -7.78
N ILE A 103 -19.47 -11.22 -7.63
CA ILE A 103 -18.15 -11.00 -8.24
C ILE A 103 -18.22 -11.05 -9.77
N GLY A 104 -19.04 -11.95 -10.32
CA GLY A 104 -19.25 -12.08 -11.77
C GLY A 104 -19.94 -10.86 -12.38
N ASP A 105 -21.03 -10.40 -11.76
CA ASP A 105 -21.79 -9.24 -12.26
C ASP A 105 -21.04 -7.91 -12.06
N PHE A 106 -20.30 -7.77 -10.97
CA PHE A 106 -19.44 -6.60 -10.76
C PHE A 106 -18.35 -6.50 -11.85
N TYR A 107 -17.67 -7.62 -12.11
CA TYR A 107 -16.65 -7.68 -13.14
C TYR A 107 -17.23 -7.42 -14.54
N GLU A 108 -18.37 -8.04 -14.87
CA GLU A 108 -19.04 -7.85 -16.16
C GLU A 108 -19.50 -6.40 -16.36
N SER A 109 -20.06 -5.76 -15.32
CA SER A 109 -20.45 -4.35 -15.40
C SER A 109 -19.26 -3.42 -15.67
N CYS A 110 -18.08 -3.76 -15.11
CA CYS A 110 -16.83 -3.05 -15.41
C CYS A 110 -16.33 -3.31 -16.84
N MET A 111 -16.52 -4.51 -17.37
CA MET A 111 -16.07 -4.90 -18.72
C MET A 111 -17.01 -4.43 -19.82
N ASP A 112 -18.22 -3.96 -19.51
CA ASP A 112 -19.20 -3.45 -20.49
C ASP A 112 -18.85 -2.03 -20.95
N GLU A 113 -17.82 -1.91 -21.77
CA GLU A 113 -17.37 -0.64 -22.34
C GLU A 113 -18.50 0.08 -23.10
N LYS A 114 -19.32 -0.68 -23.83
CA LYS A 114 -20.40 -0.09 -24.65
C LYS A 114 -21.48 0.53 -23.78
N GLY A 115 -21.88 -0.16 -22.72
CA GLY A 115 -22.85 0.35 -21.76
C GLY A 115 -22.34 1.58 -21.03
N ILE A 116 -21.07 1.57 -20.60
CA ILE A 116 -20.42 2.69 -19.92
C ILE A 116 -20.31 3.92 -20.86
N GLU A 117 -19.89 3.73 -22.12
CA GLU A 117 -19.82 4.82 -23.11
C GLU A 117 -21.23 5.42 -23.39
N ALA A 118 -22.22 4.56 -23.53
CA ALA A 118 -23.60 5.01 -23.78
C ALA A 118 -24.20 5.75 -22.57
N ALA A 119 -23.88 5.33 -21.36
CA ALA A 119 -24.34 5.96 -20.13
C ALA A 119 -23.65 7.32 -19.86
N GLY A 120 -22.38 7.47 -20.28
CA GLY A 120 -21.62 8.70 -20.12
C GLY A 120 -21.54 9.13 -18.64
N ILE A 121 -21.96 10.37 -18.37
CA ILE A 121 -22.08 10.94 -17.00
C ILE A 121 -23.42 10.64 -16.34
N GLY A 122 -24.39 10.11 -17.11
CA GLY A 122 -25.78 9.91 -16.65
C GLY A 122 -25.92 9.22 -15.28
N PRO A 123 -25.14 8.17 -14.97
CA PRO A 123 -25.26 7.47 -13.67
C PRO A 123 -24.98 8.34 -12.44
N ILE A 124 -24.18 9.40 -12.56
CA ILE A 124 -23.88 10.33 -11.45
C ILE A 124 -24.66 11.65 -11.56
N GLN A 125 -25.51 11.82 -12.58
CA GLN A 125 -26.31 13.04 -12.75
C GLN A 125 -27.23 13.29 -11.56
N PRO A 126 -27.89 12.28 -10.95
CA PRO A 126 -28.69 12.51 -9.75
C PRO A 126 -27.90 13.11 -8.58
N ASP A 127 -26.63 12.72 -8.43
CA ASP A 127 -25.76 13.25 -7.38
C ASP A 127 -25.33 14.69 -7.67
N LEU A 128 -25.05 15.02 -8.92
CA LEU A 128 -24.80 16.39 -9.36
C LEU A 128 -26.03 17.29 -9.15
N ASP A 129 -27.23 16.77 -9.41
CA ASP A 129 -28.48 17.50 -9.19
C ASP A 129 -28.76 17.77 -7.70
N GLU A 130 -28.34 16.86 -6.79
CA GLU A 130 -28.42 17.10 -5.34
C GLU A 130 -27.44 18.20 -4.89
N ILE A 131 -26.21 18.19 -5.40
CA ILE A 131 -25.22 19.25 -5.13
C ILE A 131 -25.75 20.61 -5.58
N GLU A 132 -26.44 20.70 -6.75
CA GLU A 132 -27.00 21.95 -7.22
C GLU A 132 -28.13 22.51 -6.34
N LYS A 133 -28.83 21.67 -5.58
CA LYS A 133 -29.89 22.10 -4.64
C LYS A 133 -29.38 22.73 -3.36
N ILE A 134 -28.09 22.61 -3.04
CA ILE A 134 -27.48 23.17 -1.84
C ILE A 134 -27.71 24.70 -1.81
N GLY A 135 -28.45 25.17 -0.81
CA GLY A 135 -28.80 26.59 -0.64
C GLY A 135 -28.14 27.24 0.59
N ASN A 136 -27.66 26.45 1.52
CA ASN A 136 -27.08 26.90 2.78
C ASN A 136 -26.09 25.88 3.36
N VAL A 137 -25.44 26.21 4.49
CA VAL A 137 -24.43 25.37 5.14
C VAL A 137 -25.00 24.02 5.58
N LYS A 138 -26.23 23.99 6.08
CA LYS A 138 -26.86 22.73 6.52
C LYS A 138 -27.09 21.75 5.35
N ASP A 139 -27.52 22.26 4.20
CA ASP A 139 -27.63 21.41 2.98
C ASP A 139 -26.28 20.89 2.56
N LEU A 140 -25.25 21.74 2.63
CA LEU A 140 -23.84 21.34 2.34
C LEU A 140 -23.38 20.19 3.25
N GLU A 141 -23.61 20.29 4.56
CA GLU A 141 -23.21 19.28 5.55
C GLU A 141 -23.91 17.93 5.32
N ASN A 142 -25.21 17.96 5.00
CA ASN A 142 -25.96 16.76 4.64
C ASN A 142 -25.40 16.11 3.37
N GLU A 143 -25.01 16.92 2.38
CA GLU A 143 -24.45 16.43 1.13
C GLU A 143 -23.05 15.86 1.33
N VAL A 144 -22.22 16.48 2.17
CA VAL A 144 -20.89 15.92 2.58
C VAL A 144 -21.09 14.53 3.20
N ALA A 145 -22.01 14.39 4.17
CA ALA A 145 -22.29 13.10 4.80
C ALA A 145 -22.76 12.03 3.78
N ARG A 146 -23.60 12.43 2.82
CA ARG A 146 -24.10 11.54 1.77
C ARG A 146 -22.97 11.07 0.84
N LEU A 147 -22.13 12.00 0.39
CA LEU A 147 -21.00 11.72 -0.51
C LEU A 147 -19.92 10.87 0.15
N GLN A 148 -19.61 11.12 1.43
CA GLN A 148 -18.69 10.27 2.20
C GLN A 148 -19.20 8.82 2.26
N GLY A 149 -20.52 8.61 2.37
CA GLY A 149 -21.11 7.28 2.29
C GLY A 149 -20.85 6.54 0.96
N TYR A 150 -20.50 7.25 -0.11
CA TYR A 150 -20.15 6.68 -1.41
C TYR A 150 -18.63 6.62 -1.66
N GLY A 151 -17.83 6.88 -0.63
CA GLY A 151 -16.37 6.89 -0.75
C GLY A 151 -15.84 8.14 -1.48
N VAL A 152 -16.63 9.21 -1.56
CA VAL A 152 -16.18 10.50 -2.10
C VAL A 152 -15.52 11.28 -0.97
N GLY A 153 -14.19 11.38 -0.99
CA GLY A 153 -13.40 12.10 0.01
C GLY A 153 -13.60 13.61 -0.10
N ALA A 154 -14.57 14.16 0.66
CA ALA A 154 -14.88 15.58 0.66
C ALA A 154 -14.82 16.14 2.08
N LEU A 155 -14.15 17.25 2.24
CA LEU A 155 -13.98 18.07 3.44
C LEU A 155 -13.11 17.39 4.53
N PHE A 156 -13.54 16.29 5.10
CA PHE A 156 -12.81 15.48 6.08
C PHE A 156 -13.24 14.01 5.95
N GLU A 157 -12.53 13.11 6.62
CA GLU A 157 -12.87 11.69 6.63
C GLU A 157 -13.62 11.32 7.92
N LEU A 158 -14.59 10.39 7.78
CA LEU A 158 -15.27 9.74 8.89
C LEU A 158 -15.05 8.24 8.80
N GLY A 159 -14.58 7.64 9.90
CA GLY A 159 -14.32 6.22 9.97
C GLY A 159 -14.58 5.62 11.34
N SER A 160 -14.03 4.45 11.54
CA SER A 160 -13.98 3.79 12.84
C SER A 160 -12.59 3.24 13.08
N ILE A 161 -12.09 3.46 14.29
CA ILE A 161 -10.80 2.93 14.73
C ILE A 161 -10.95 2.16 16.04
N GLN A 162 -9.97 1.34 16.32
CA GLN A 162 -9.77 0.79 17.65
C GLN A 162 -9.36 1.91 18.61
N ASP A 163 -9.95 2.01 19.78
CA ASP A 163 -9.55 3.03 20.76
C ASP A 163 -8.11 2.79 21.23
N PHE A 164 -7.25 3.80 21.05
CA PHE A 164 -5.82 3.69 21.39
C PHE A 164 -5.57 3.40 22.87
N LYS A 165 -6.43 3.87 23.78
CA LYS A 165 -6.29 3.63 25.22
C LYS A 165 -7.10 2.43 25.72
N ASN A 166 -8.03 1.94 24.90
CA ASN A 166 -8.83 0.75 25.19
C ASN A 166 -9.00 -0.10 23.92
N SER A 167 -7.95 -0.80 23.54
CA SER A 167 -7.86 -1.60 22.31
C SER A 167 -8.94 -2.68 22.15
N SER A 168 -9.78 -2.92 23.17
CA SER A 168 -10.91 -3.84 23.08
C SER A 168 -12.20 -3.22 22.49
N GLN A 169 -12.21 -1.91 22.25
CA GLN A 169 -13.37 -1.14 21.80
C GLN A 169 -13.12 -0.45 20.48
N VAL A 170 -14.19 -0.29 19.68
CA VAL A 170 -14.18 0.52 18.45
C VAL A 170 -14.87 1.85 18.74
N ILE A 171 -14.21 2.95 18.38
CA ILE A 171 -14.73 4.31 18.46
C ILE A 171 -14.86 4.93 17.07
N GLY A 172 -15.63 6.01 16.95
CA GLY A 172 -15.64 6.81 15.72
C GLY A 172 -14.34 7.60 15.58
N ASP A 173 -14.00 7.92 14.34
CA ASP A 173 -12.79 8.65 13.99
C ASP A 173 -13.10 9.75 12.98
N LEU A 174 -12.61 10.94 13.27
CA LEU A 174 -12.69 12.13 12.42
C LEU A 174 -11.27 12.54 12.04
N ASP A 175 -10.92 12.38 10.77
CA ASP A 175 -9.60 12.68 10.24
C ASP A 175 -9.63 13.82 9.22
N GLN A 176 -8.49 14.47 9.01
CA GLN A 176 -8.30 15.44 7.93
C GLN A 176 -8.51 14.78 6.56
N GLY A 177 -8.99 15.57 5.58
CA GLY A 177 -9.27 15.03 4.25
C GLY A 177 -9.54 16.13 3.22
N GLY A 178 -10.24 15.77 2.15
CA GLY A 178 -10.74 16.71 1.15
C GLY A 178 -9.71 17.33 0.23
N LEU A 179 -8.60 16.62 -0.04
CA LEU A 179 -7.54 17.03 -0.95
C LEU A 179 -7.57 16.17 -2.23
N GLY A 180 -7.29 16.77 -3.37
CA GLY A 180 -7.19 16.06 -4.65
C GLY A 180 -5.74 15.73 -5.05
N LEU A 181 -4.74 16.41 -4.52
CA LEU A 181 -3.31 16.07 -4.65
C LEU A 181 -2.91 15.04 -3.59
N PRO A 182 -1.83 14.26 -3.81
CA PRO A 182 -1.46 13.13 -2.96
C PRO A 182 -1.18 13.46 -1.50
N ASP A 183 -0.70 14.67 -1.20
CA ASP A 183 -0.38 15.13 0.16
C ASP A 183 -0.48 16.64 0.27
N ARG A 184 -0.68 17.14 1.50
CA ARG A 184 -0.75 18.56 1.82
C ARG A 184 0.47 19.36 1.33
N ASP A 185 1.63 18.75 1.31
CA ASP A 185 2.87 19.43 0.93
C ASP A 185 2.91 19.80 -0.54
N TYR A 186 2.20 19.09 -1.42
CA TYR A 186 2.04 19.48 -2.82
C TYR A 186 1.39 20.87 -2.99
N TYR A 187 0.55 21.31 -2.03
CA TYR A 187 -0.07 22.64 -2.05
C TYR A 187 0.85 23.75 -1.54
N THR A 188 1.86 23.42 -0.76
CA THR A 188 2.63 24.40 0.02
C THR A 188 4.10 24.50 -0.36
N ARG A 189 4.69 23.45 -0.95
CA ARG A 189 6.11 23.42 -1.35
C ARG A 189 6.37 24.37 -2.52
N GLU A 190 7.55 25.05 -2.47
CA GLU A 190 7.94 26.08 -3.43
C GLU A 190 8.96 25.58 -4.48
N ASP A 191 9.35 24.30 -4.45
CA ASP A 191 10.21 23.73 -5.49
C ASP A 191 9.50 23.65 -6.85
N GLU A 192 10.27 23.74 -7.94
CA GLU A 192 9.75 23.83 -9.31
C GLU A 192 8.87 22.61 -9.69
N LYS A 193 9.21 21.41 -9.22
CA LYS A 193 8.43 20.20 -9.52
C LYS A 193 7.07 20.24 -8.85
N SER A 194 7.00 20.63 -7.59
CA SER A 194 5.73 20.80 -6.87
C SER A 194 4.86 21.89 -7.50
N LYS A 195 5.45 22.99 -7.98
CA LYS A 195 4.73 24.03 -8.75
C LYS A 195 4.17 23.48 -10.04
N GLN A 196 4.97 22.74 -10.82
CA GLN A 196 4.52 22.09 -12.05
C GLN A 196 3.35 21.13 -11.80
N VAL A 197 3.41 20.30 -10.76
CA VAL A 197 2.31 19.40 -10.40
C VAL A 197 1.04 20.18 -10.07
N ARG A 198 1.13 21.30 -9.29
CA ARG A 198 -0.03 22.16 -9.02
C ARG A 198 -0.63 22.77 -10.28
N GLU A 199 0.20 23.23 -11.20
CA GLU A 199 -0.27 23.80 -12.49
C GLU A 199 -0.99 22.74 -13.32
N GLU A 200 -0.44 21.52 -13.42
CA GLU A 200 -1.10 20.42 -14.13
C GLU A 200 -2.38 19.97 -13.41
N TYR A 201 -2.41 20.00 -12.08
CA TYR A 201 -3.61 19.71 -11.32
C TYR A 201 -4.75 20.69 -11.62
N VAL A 202 -4.47 22.00 -11.63
CA VAL A 202 -5.48 23.00 -11.98
C VAL A 202 -6.00 22.79 -13.42
N LYS A 203 -5.12 22.42 -14.36
CA LYS A 203 -5.53 22.08 -15.73
C LYS A 203 -6.40 20.81 -15.76
N HIS A 204 -6.04 19.82 -14.97
CA HIS A 204 -6.80 18.57 -14.84
C HIS A 204 -8.21 18.84 -14.32
N VAL A 205 -8.35 19.59 -13.23
CA VAL A 205 -9.65 19.99 -12.67
C VAL A 205 -10.50 20.72 -13.72
N ALA A 206 -9.90 21.70 -14.43
CA ALA A 206 -10.58 22.43 -15.48
C ALA A 206 -11.08 21.52 -16.62
N ARG A 207 -10.24 20.59 -17.09
CA ARG A 207 -10.62 19.63 -18.15
C ARG A 207 -11.75 18.70 -17.70
N MET A 208 -11.75 18.27 -16.46
CA MET A 208 -12.85 17.44 -15.92
C MET A 208 -14.17 18.21 -15.95
N PHE A 209 -14.21 19.49 -15.58
CA PHE A 209 -15.39 20.33 -15.69
C PHE A 209 -15.80 20.56 -17.16
N GLU A 210 -14.86 20.78 -18.08
CA GLU A 210 -15.17 20.84 -19.53
C GLU A 210 -15.79 19.54 -20.03
N LEU A 211 -15.29 18.39 -19.60
CA LEU A 211 -15.86 17.07 -19.93
C LEU A 211 -17.27 16.87 -19.36
N MET A 212 -17.61 17.55 -18.27
CA MET A 212 -18.97 17.60 -17.72
C MET A 212 -19.90 18.54 -18.51
N GLY A 213 -19.36 19.42 -19.34
CA GLY A 213 -20.12 20.32 -20.25
C GLY A 213 -20.00 21.81 -19.92
N ASP A 214 -19.18 22.18 -18.95
CA ASP A 214 -18.94 23.58 -18.61
C ASP A 214 -18.09 24.28 -19.68
N SER A 215 -18.26 25.58 -19.85
CA SER A 215 -17.44 26.34 -20.79
C SER A 215 -15.98 26.45 -20.29
N ALA A 216 -15.00 26.55 -21.20
CA ALA A 216 -13.58 26.65 -20.83
C ALA A 216 -13.30 27.81 -19.85
N THR A 217 -13.98 28.96 -20.02
CA THR A 217 -13.83 30.10 -19.09
C THR A 217 -14.36 29.80 -17.70
N GLN A 218 -15.51 29.13 -17.62
CA GLN A 218 -16.12 28.73 -16.36
C GLN A 218 -15.26 27.67 -15.69
N SER A 219 -14.87 26.61 -16.39
CA SER A 219 -14.04 25.52 -15.88
C SER A 219 -12.70 26.00 -15.32
N ALA A 220 -12.06 26.99 -15.98
CA ALA A 220 -10.84 27.60 -15.48
C ALA A 220 -11.05 28.35 -14.15
N ALA A 221 -12.17 29.05 -13.99
CA ALA A 221 -12.50 29.75 -12.75
C ALA A 221 -12.83 28.74 -11.63
N GLU A 222 -13.60 27.70 -11.93
CA GLU A 222 -13.96 26.62 -11.02
C GLU A 222 -12.72 25.86 -10.51
N ALA A 223 -11.76 25.58 -11.38
CA ALA A 223 -10.50 24.93 -10.99
C ALA A 223 -9.68 25.79 -9.99
N GLN A 224 -9.70 27.11 -10.14
CA GLN A 224 -9.06 28.01 -9.17
C GLN A 224 -9.81 28.02 -7.82
N THR A 225 -11.15 27.94 -7.86
CA THR A 225 -11.96 27.81 -6.64
C THR A 225 -11.62 26.55 -5.87
N VAL A 226 -11.56 25.39 -6.56
CA VAL A 226 -11.15 24.11 -5.97
C VAL A 226 -9.76 24.24 -5.36
N MET A 227 -8.78 24.71 -6.12
CA MET A 227 -7.41 24.89 -5.66
C MET A 227 -7.30 25.80 -4.43
N SER A 228 -8.14 26.85 -4.35
CA SER A 228 -8.16 27.77 -3.20
C SER A 228 -8.69 27.07 -1.94
N ILE A 229 -9.78 26.31 -2.04
CA ILE A 229 -10.36 25.57 -0.92
C ILE A 229 -9.39 24.51 -0.42
N GLU A 230 -8.88 23.66 -1.31
CA GLU A 230 -7.96 22.59 -0.96
C GLU A 230 -6.65 23.13 -0.38
N THR A 231 -6.14 24.27 -0.85
CA THR A 231 -4.96 24.91 -0.27
C THR A 231 -5.20 25.34 1.19
N ARG A 232 -6.39 25.81 1.53
CA ARG A 232 -6.74 26.13 2.92
C ARG A 232 -6.79 24.89 3.79
N LEU A 233 -7.46 23.82 3.32
CA LEU A 233 -7.48 22.52 4.01
C LEU A 233 -6.06 21.96 4.18
N ALA A 234 -5.24 21.98 3.14
CA ALA A 234 -3.87 21.50 3.18
C ALA A 234 -2.99 22.24 4.21
N ARG A 235 -3.17 23.54 4.35
CA ARG A 235 -2.42 24.33 5.35
C ARG A 235 -2.81 23.98 6.78
N ALA A 236 -4.04 23.59 7.01
CA ALA A 236 -4.56 23.18 8.31
C ALA A 236 -4.25 21.69 8.62
N SER A 237 -3.91 20.91 7.62
CA SER A 237 -3.61 19.49 7.76
C SER A 237 -2.25 19.25 8.43
N MET A 238 -2.14 18.17 9.20
CA MET A 238 -0.88 17.65 9.72
C MET A 238 -0.02 17.10 8.57
N THR A 239 1.29 17.18 8.75
CA THR A 239 2.24 16.53 7.82
C THR A 239 2.25 15.00 8.02
N LEU A 240 2.69 14.25 6.99
CA LEU A 240 2.85 12.79 7.09
C LEU A 240 3.73 12.40 8.29
N VAL A 241 4.83 13.10 8.53
CA VAL A 241 5.72 12.84 9.68
C VAL A 241 5.01 13.07 11.02
N GLN A 242 4.15 14.08 11.14
CA GLN A 242 3.38 14.31 12.37
C GLN A 242 2.36 13.21 12.61
N ARG A 243 1.73 12.71 11.54
CA ARG A 243 0.72 11.65 11.61
C ARG A 243 1.27 10.29 12.02
N ARG A 244 2.57 10.09 11.88
CA ARG A 244 3.24 8.87 12.35
C ARG A 244 3.29 8.75 13.89
N ASP A 245 3.14 9.84 14.65
CA ASP A 245 3.14 9.75 16.10
C ASP A 245 1.74 9.42 16.64
N PRO A 246 1.49 8.21 17.18
CA PRO A 246 0.18 7.84 17.74
C PRO A 246 -0.31 8.77 18.85
N GLN A 247 0.60 9.46 19.55
CA GLN A 247 0.22 10.45 20.56
C GLN A 247 -0.31 11.74 19.92
N ALA A 248 0.22 12.10 18.74
CA ALA A 248 -0.12 13.32 18.03
C ALA A 248 -1.46 13.24 17.30
N VAL A 249 -1.97 12.04 17.03
CA VAL A 249 -3.25 11.81 16.33
C VAL A 249 -4.35 11.30 17.26
N TYR A 250 -4.11 11.18 18.56
CA TYR A 250 -5.10 10.66 19.48
C TYR A 250 -5.70 11.74 20.38
N HIS A 251 -6.89 12.24 20.02
CA HIS A 251 -7.63 13.27 20.74
C HIS A 251 -9.10 12.85 20.94
N PRO A 252 -9.39 11.93 21.88
CA PRO A 252 -10.77 11.53 22.13
C PRO A 252 -11.59 12.72 22.63
N MET A 253 -12.70 13.01 21.95
CA MET A 253 -13.57 14.13 22.23
C MET A 253 -15.02 13.69 22.33
N SER A 254 -15.73 14.22 23.36
CA SER A 254 -17.18 14.06 23.41
C SER A 254 -17.86 14.83 22.26
N PRO A 255 -19.06 14.44 21.82
CA PRO A 255 -19.81 15.19 20.83
C PRO A 255 -19.98 16.67 21.18
N SER A 256 -20.11 17.04 22.47
CA SER A 256 -20.18 18.43 22.92
C SER A 256 -18.85 19.17 22.76
N ALA A 257 -17.72 18.50 22.96
CA ALA A 257 -16.39 19.09 22.73
C ALA A 257 -16.15 19.35 21.23
N ILE A 258 -16.55 18.42 20.35
CA ILE A 258 -16.46 18.59 18.89
C ILE A 258 -17.30 19.78 18.42
N LYS A 259 -18.52 19.95 18.95
CA LYS A 259 -19.36 21.14 18.68
C LYS A 259 -18.68 22.45 19.11
N THR A 260 -17.97 22.41 20.23
CA THR A 260 -17.21 23.60 20.69
C THR A 260 -15.99 23.87 19.81
N LEU A 261 -15.35 22.83 19.29
CA LEU A 261 -14.19 22.91 18.42
C LEU A 261 -14.54 23.57 17.07
N ALA A 262 -15.63 23.15 16.43
CA ALA A 262 -16.10 23.65 15.14
C ALA A 262 -17.61 23.97 15.17
N PRO A 263 -18.00 25.11 15.82
CA PRO A 263 -19.41 25.39 16.12
C PRO A 263 -20.25 25.80 14.89
N ALA A 264 -19.61 26.07 13.76
CA ALA A 264 -20.31 26.39 12.51
C ALA A 264 -20.86 25.13 11.80
N PHE A 265 -20.43 23.95 12.20
CA PHE A 265 -20.88 22.67 11.64
C PHE A 265 -22.00 22.07 12.49
N SER A 266 -23.06 21.58 11.85
CA SER A 266 -24.25 21.00 12.50
C SER A 266 -24.01 19.55 12.95
N TRP A 267 -23.08 19.37 13.89
CA TRP A 267 -22.64 18.04 14.33
C TRP A 267 -23.74 17.09 14.77
N ASP A 268 -24.81 17.60 15.37
CA ASP A 268 -25.95 16.76 15.78
C ASP A 268 -26.66 16.12 14.59
N ASP A 269 -26.91 16.90 13.53
CA ASP A 269 -27.52 16.40 12.32
C ASP A 269 -26.56 15.40 11.59
N TYR A 270 -25.30 15.74 11.53
CA TYR A 270 -24.26 14.86 10.95
C TYR A 270 -24.14 13.53 11.70
N PHE A 271 -24.09 13.56 13.03
CA PHE A 271 -24.05 12.35 13.84
C PHE A 271 -25.35 11.54 13.75
N ALA A 272 -26.50 12.19 13.63
CA ALA A 272 -27.78 11.51 13.41
C ALA A 272 -27.79 10.77 12.06
N THR A 273 -27.38 11.46 10.98
CA THR A 273 -27.30 10.90 9.62
C THR A 273 -26.40 9.66 9.58
N ASN A 274 -25.26 9.69 10.27
CA ASN A 274 -24.29 8.60 10.31
C ASN A 274 -24.53 7.59 11.45
N SER A 275 -25.68 7.65 12.14
CA SER A 275 -26.04 6.74 13.25
C SER A 275 -25.04 6.74 14.40
N LEU A 276 -24.40 7.88 14.69
CA LEU A 276 -23.39 8.06 15.72
C LEU A 276 -23.96 8.61 17.05
N LEU A 277 -25.21 9.02 17.10
CA LEU A 277 -25.81 9.52 18.33
C LEU A 277 -25.79 8.48 19.45
N GLY A 278 -25.21 8.85 20.60
CA GLY A 278 -25.11 7.97 21.76
C GLY A 278 -24.01 6.90 21.66
N LYS A 279 -23.10 6.99 20.68
CA LYS A 279 -22.00 6.04 20.50
C LYS A 279 -20.76 6.34 21.36
N GLY A 280 -20.77 7.42 22.13
CA GLY A 280 -19.66 7.82 23.00
C GLY A 280 -18.76 8.88 22.36
N ASP A 281 -17.52 8.92 22.81
CA ASP A 281 -16.50 9.83 22.29
C ASP A 281 -15.98 9.34 20.94
N LEU A 282 -15.55 10.30 20.10
CA LEU A 282 -14.87 10.07 18.85
C LEU A 282 -13.41 10.54 18.98
N ASN A 283 -12.51 9.90 18.28
CA ASN A 283 -11.18 10.49 18.05
C ASN A 283 -11.27 11.63 17.03
N VAL A 284 -10.49 12.68 17.22
CA VAL A 284 -10.31 13.78 16.27
C VAL A 284 -8.83 13.91 16.00
N ASP A 285 -8.34 13.33 14.90
CA ASP A 285 -6.92 13.23 14.60
C ASP A 285 -6.21 14.58 14.55
N ALA A 286 -6.83 15.56 13.90
CA ALA A 286 -6.26 16.87 13.65
C ALA A 286 -7.20 18.01 14.13
N PRO A 287 -7.27 18.34 15.44
CA PRO A 287 -8.19 19.34 15.96
C PRO A 287 -8.10 20.72 15.28
N ASP A 288 -6.90 21.16 14.91
CA ASP A 288 -6.70 22.45 14.23
C ASP A 288 -7.27 22.47 12.81
N PHE A 289 -7.26 21.32 12.11
CA PHE A 289 -7.94 21.16 10.82
C PHE A 289 -9.46 21.38 10.95
N PHE A 290 -10.09 20.81 11.97
CA PHE A 290 -11.52 20.97 12.20
C PHE A 290 -11.90 22.41 12.62
N LYS A 291 -11.04 23.13 13.33
CA LYS A 291 -11.25 24.57 13.59
C LYS A 291 -11.25 25.35 12.28
N GLU A 292 -10.24 25.14 11.41
CA GLU A 292 -10.18 25.84 10.12
C GLU A 292 -11.37 25.48 9.23
N THR A 293 -11.78 24.21 9.19
CA THR A 293 -12.98 23.78 8.48
C THR A 293 -14.22 24.56 8.97
N GLY A 294 -14.39 24.74 10.27
CA GLY A 294 -15.46 25.55 10.85
C GLY A 294 -15.39 27.02 10.42
N GLU A 295 -14.20 27.62 10.32
CA GLU A 295 -14.03 29.00 9.82
C GLU A 295 -14.26 29.08 8.30
N MET A 296 -13.92 28.04 7.55
CA MET A 296 -14.20 27.95 6.11
C MET A 296 -15.71 27.92 5.83
N LEU A 297 -16.51 27.22 6.62
CA LEU A 297 -17.97 27.18 6.48
C LEU A 297 -18.62 28.57 6.65
N LYS A 298 -18.01 29.47 7.42
CA LYS A 298 -18.47 30.85 7.59
C LYS A 298 -18.05 31.79 6.47
N SER A 299 -16.89 31.53 5.85
CA SER A 299 -16.20 32.49 4.98
C SER A 299 -16.22 32.12 3.49
N VAL A 300 -16.38 30.85 3.15
CA VAL A 300 -16.43 30.38 1.76
C VAL A 300 -17.87 30.43 1.26
N PRO A 301 -18.15 31.06 0.10
CA PRO A 301 -19.50 31.08 -0.48
C PRO A 301 -20.04 29.69 -0.76
N ILE A 302 -21.35 29.52 -0.65
CA ILE A 302 -22.04 28.26 -0.96
C ILE A 302 -21.81 27.85 -2.42
N SER A 303 -21.74 28.79 -3.35
CA SER A 303 -21.40 28.52 -4.75
C SER A 303 -20.06 27.81 -4.91
N ASP A 304 -19.08 28.20 -4.13
CA ASP A 304 -17.71 27.66 -4.18
C ASP A 304 -17.66 26.25 -3.59
N TRP A 305 -18.43 26.01 -2.52
CA TRP A 305 -18.62 24.67 -1.97
C TRP A 305 -19.30 23.71 -2.95
N LYS A 306 -20.30 24.17 -3.71
CA LYS A 306 -20.89 23.37 -4.80
C LYS A 306 -19.85 22.97 -5.83
N THR A 307 -19.04 23.92 -6.28
CA THR A 307 -17.94 23.65 -7.22
C THR A 307 -16.95 22.61 -6.63
N TYR A 308 -16.58 22.75 -5.38
CA TYR A 308 -15.70 21.82 -4.69
C TYR A 308 -16.30 20.40 -4.60
N LEU A 309 -17.58 20.25 -4.22
CA LEU A 309 -18.24 18.94 -4.17
C LEU A 309 -18.42 18.31 -5.56
N ARG A 310 -18.75 19.11 -6.58
CA ARG A 310 -18.80 18.64 -7.99
C ARG A 310 -17.44 18.06 -8.42
N TRP A 311 -16.37 18.75 -8.05
CA TRP A 311 -15.02 18.27 -8.29
C TRP A 311 -14.74 16.92 -7.61
N HIS A 312 -14.99 16.82 -6.31
CA HIS A 312 -14.70 15.58 -5.59
C HIS A 312 -15.55 14.41 -6.08
N LEU A 313 -16.80 14.64 -6.43
CA LEU A 313 -17.66 13.62 -7.02
C LEU A 313 -17.11 13.12 -8.38
N ILE A 314 -16.76 14.04 -9.31
CA ILE A 314 -16.24 13.63 -10.62
C ILE A 314 -14.86 12.98 -10.48
N ASN A 315 -14.00 13.47 -9.60
CA ASN A 315 -12.69 12.87 -9.34
C ASN A 315 -12.79 11.42 -8.83
N ALA A 316 -13.77 11.13 -7.97
CA ALA A 316 -14.06 9.77 -7.52
C ALA A 316 -14.66 8.88 -8.62
N ALA A 317 -15.55 9.44 -9.44
CA ALA A 317 -16.28 8.68 -10.46
C ALA A 317 -15.48 8.45 -11.75
N ALA A 318 -14.60 9.38 -12.14
CA ALA A 318 -13.92 9.43 -13.45
C ALA A 318 -13.29 8.10 -13.90
N PRO A 319 -12.58 7.32 -13.07
CA PRO A 319 -12.01 6.03 -13.48
C PRO A 319 -13.05 4.97 -13.89
N ARG A 320 -14.34 5.23 -13.61
CA ARG A 320 -15.47 4.31 -13.77
C ARG A 320 -16.50 4.77 -14.80
N LEU A 321 -16.25 5.93 -15.42
CA LEU A 321 -17.10 6.54 -16.46
C LEU A 321 -16.60 6.25 -17.88
N SER A 322 -17.15 6.97 -18.88
CA SER A 322 -16.76 6.86 -20.28
C SER A 322 -15.28 7.16 -20.50
N GLN A 323 -14.71 6.66 -21.60
CA GLN A 323 -13.26 6.64 -21.83
C GLN A 323 -12.61 8.03 -21.72
N ARG A 324 -13.28 9.10 -22.14
CA ARG A 324 -12.77 10.47 -22.04
C ARG A 324 -12.44 10.91 -20.59
N PHE A 325 -13.24 10.48 -19.60
CA PHE A 325 -12.98 10.75 -18.19
C PHE A 325 -11.84 9.86 -17.65
N VAL A 326 -11.82 8.59 -18.06
CA VAL A 326 -10.75 7.66 -17.74
C VAL A 326 -9.40 8.15 -18.27
N ASP A 327 -9.37 8.69 -19.48
CA ASP A 327 -8.14 9.18 -20.12
C ASP A 327 -7.61 10.43 -19.41
N GLU A 328 -8.49 11.36 -19.00
CA GLU A 328 -8.07 12.55 -18.27
C GLU A 328 -7.62 12.21 -16.84
N ASP A 329 -8.32 11.32 -16.14
CA ASP A 329 -7.91 10.82 -14.83
C ASP A 329 -6.53 10.15 -14.90
N PHE A 330 -6.33 9.30 -15.91
CA PHE A 330 -5.04 8.64 -16.13
C PHE A 330 -3.94 9.64 -16.53
N HIS A 331 -4.26 10.65 -17.35
CA HIS A 331 -3.29 11.67 -17.73
C HIS A 331 -2.69 12.34 -16.50
N PHE A 332 -3.50 12.74 -15.54
CA PHE A 332 -3.00 13.37 -14.34
C PHE A 332 -2.37 12.35 -13.37
N LYS A 333 -3.14 11.35 -12.91
CA LYS A 333 -2.69 10.40 -11.87
C LYS A 333 -1.61 9.43 -12.35
N GLY A 334 -1.68 9.03 -13.62
CA GLY A 334 -0.69 8.14 -14.24
C GLY A 334 0.48 8.91 -14.83
N THR A 335 0.24 9.76 -15.84
CA THR A 335 1.34 10.36 -16.58
C THR A 335 2.05 11.46 -15.79
N VAL A 336 1.30 12.41 -15.22
CA VAL A 336 1.91 13.55 -14.52
C VAL A 336 2.54 13.12 -13.19
N LEU A 337 1.82 12.37 -12.37
CA LEU A 337 2.30 12.02 -11.01
C LEU A 337 3.33 10.88 -11.01
N THR A 338 3.18 9.89 -11.91
CA THR A 338 3.99 8.67 -11.85
C THR A 338 4.83 8.37 -13.09
N GLY A 339 4.74 9.22 -14.15
CA GLY A 339 5.47 9.03 -15.40
C GLY A 339 4.98 7.83 -16.24
N THR A 340 3.83 7.24 -15.91
CA THR A 340 3.27 6.09 -16.61
C THR A 340 2.76 6.47 -18.00
N ALA A 341 3.16 5.72 -19.02
CA ALA A 341 2.88 6.08 -20.41
C ALA A 341 1.51 5.60 -20.93
N GLN A 342 0.95 4.53 -20.35
CA GLN A 342 -0.32 3.91 -20.75
C GLN A 342 -1.12 3.54 -19.52
N ASN A 343 -2.45 3.57 -19.63
CA ASN A 343 -3.30 2.99 -18.60
C ASN A 343 -3.21 1.45 -18.62
N LEU A 344 -3.47 0.84 -17.48
CA LEU A 344 -3.62 -0.62 -17.40
C LEU A 344 -4.75 -1.09 -18.33
N GLU A 345 -4.58 -2.28 -18.90
CA GLU A 345 -5.65 -2.96 -19.65
C GLU A 345 -6.93 -3.03 -18.82
N ARG A 346 -8.08 -2.87 -19.47
CA ARG A 346 -9.36 -2.77 -18.80
C ARG A 346 -9.61 -3.94 -17.84
N TRP A 347 -9.37 -5.17 -18.27
CA TRP A 347 -9.58 -6.33 -17.44
C TRP A 347 -8.76 -6.29 -16.12
N LYS A 348 -7.54 -5.75 -16.15
CA LYS A 348 -6.69 -5.59 -14.94
C LYS A 348 -7.29 -4.57 -13.98
N ARG A 349 -7.81 -3.47 -14.52
CA ARG A 349 -8.52 -2.45 -13.73
C ARG A 349 -9.80 -3.04 -13.11
N CYS A 350 -10.54 -3.86 -13.87
CA CYS A 350 -11.76 -4.52 -13.40
C CYS A 350 -11.47 -5.58 -12.33
N VAL A 351 -10.41 -6.38 -12.48
CA VAL A 351 -9.95 -7.31 -11.44
C VAL A 351 -9.64 -6.54 -10.15
N ARG A 352 -8.84 -5.47 -10.22
CA ARG A 352 -8.49 -4.66 -9.06
C ARG A 352 -9.71 -4.02 -8.39
N SER A 353 -10.64 -3.52 -9.19
CA SER A 353 -11.87 -2.92 -8.66
C SER A 353 -12.79 -3.96 -8.00
N THR A 354 -12.87 -5.18 -8.54
CA THR A 354 -13.66 -6.27 -7.93
C THR A 354 -13.02 -6.73 -6.61
N ASP A 355 -11.70 -6.84 -6.56
CA ASP A 355 -10.97 -7.16 -5.32
C ASP A 355 -11.16 -6.06 -4.26
N GLY A 356 -11.13 -4.78 -4.64
CA GLY A 356 -11.42 -3.66 -3.73
C GLY A 356 -12.82 -3.70 -3.14
N GLY A 357 -13.86 -3.96 -3.95
CA GLY A 357 -15.25 -3.94 -3.48
C GLY A 357 -15.77 -5.26 -2.88
N LEU A 358 -15.21 -6.39 -3.31
CA LEU A 358 -15.69 -7.75 -2.99
C LEU A 358 -14.53 -8.70 -2.62
N GLY A 359 -13.46 -8.17 -2.05
CA GLY A 359 -12.18 -8.86 -1.92
C GLY A 359 -12.21 -10.17 -1.17
N GLU A 360 -12.97 -10.29 -0.09
CA GLU A 360 -13.08 -11.58 0.60
C GLU A 360 -13.98 -12.57 -0.13
N ALA A 361 -15.00 -12.10 -0.87
CA ALA A 361 -15.79 -13.00 -1.72
C ALA A 361 -14.94 -13.57 -2.87
N LEU A 362 -14.12 -12.72 -3.50
CA LEU A 362 -13.15 -13.14 -4.52
C LEU A 362 -12.02 -13.98 -3.92
N GLY A 363 -11.54 -13.61 -2.72
CA GLY A 363 -10.51 -14.31 -1.96
C GLY A 363 -10.86 -15.76 -1.63
N GLN A 364 -12.14 -16.07 -1.34
CA GLN A 364 -12.59 -17.44 -1.13
C GLN A 364 -12.35 -18.33 -2.36
N ALA A 365 -12.59 -17.81 -3.56
CA ALA A 365 -12.35 -18.54 -4.79
C ALA A 365 -10.84 -18.63 -5.10
N TYR A 366 -10.10 -17.56 -4.80
CA TYR A 366 -8.65 -17.50 -5.01
C TYR A 366 -7.91 -18.55 -4.19
N VAL A 367 -8.15 -18.64 -2.87
CA VAL A 367 -7.41 -19.57 -2.01
C VAL A 367 -7.67 -21.04 -2.37
N LYS A 368 -8.89 -21.36 -2.80
CA LYS A 368 -9.22 -22.72 -3.29
C LYS A 368 -8.39 -23.12 -4.51
N LYS A 369 -8.00 -22.13 -5.34
CA LYS A 369 -7.29 -22.36 -6.60
C LYS A 369 -5.78 -22.26 -6.45
N ALA A 370 -5.29 -21.31 -5.62
CA ALA A 370 -3.90 -20.88 -5.61
C ALA A 370 -3.13 -21.16 -4.31
N PHE A 371 -3.79 -21.55 -3.21
CA PHE A 371 -3.10 -21.67 -1.92
C PHE A 371 -3.39 -23.03 -1.23
N PRO A 372 -2.48 -24.02 -1.36
CA PRO A 372 -2.65 -25.31 -0.73
C PRO A 372 -2.41 -25.26 0.78
N PRO A 373 -3.09 -26.10 1.58
CA PRO A 373 -2.97 -26.13 3.04
C PRO A 373 -1.53 -26.32 3.57
N GLU A 374 -0.69 -27.07 2.83
CA GLU A 374 0.70 -27.32 3.19
C GLU A 374 1.54 -26.05 3.19
N ALA A 375 1.26 -25.09 2.31
CA ALA A 375 1.93 -23.81 2.27
C ALA A 375 1.65 -22.99 3.56
N LYS A 376 0.41 -23.01 4.05
CA LYS A 376 0.04 -22.35 5.32
C LYS A 376 0.82 -22.95 6.50
N ALA A 377 0.91 -24.26 6.58
CA ALA A 377 1.60 -24.96 7.68
C ALA A 377 3.10 -24.63 7.70
N ARG A 378 3.77 -24.63 6.54
CA ARG A 378 5.21 -24.32 6.44
C ARG A 378 5.51 -22.86 6.72
N ALA A 379 4.66 -21.94 6.25
CA ALA A 379 4.81 -20.52 6.58
C ALA A 379 4.69 -20.28 8.09
N LEU A 380 3.75 -20.94 8.76
CA LEU A 380 3.59 -20.84 10.21
C LEU A 380 4.81 -21.40 10.98
N GLU A 381 5.41 -22.48 10.51
CA GLU A 381 6.67 -23.00 11.08
C GLU A 381 7.79 -21.94 10.99
N THR A 382 7.92 -21.29 9.84
CA THR A 382 8.91 -20.20 9.65
C THR A 382 8.64 -19.05 10.63
N VAL A 383 7.37 -18.65 10.81
CA VAL A 383 6.99 -17.60 11.79
C VAL A 383 7.47 -17.98 13.18
N HIS A 384 7.22 -19.20 13.66
CA HIS A 384 7.63 -19.63 14.99
C HIS A 384 9.15 -19.64 15.19
N ASN A 385 9.92 -19.98 14.13
CA ASN A 385 11.37 -19.92 14.19
C ASN A 385 11.88 -18.47 14.34
N LEU A 386 11.25 -17.52 13.63
CA LEU A 386 11.59 -16.10 13.74
C LEU A 386 11.18 -15.49 15.09
N GLU A 387 10.01 -15.88 15.61
CA GLU A 387 9.61 -15.50 16.98
C GLU A 387 10.60 -16.01 18.04
N SER A 388 11.14 -17.22 17.85
CA SER A 388 12.17 -17.78 18.73
C SER A 388 13.48 -16.99 18.64
N ALA A 389 13.94 -16.68 17.42
CA ALA A 389 15.13 -15.88 17.21
C ALA A 389 15.00 -14.46 17.82
N LEU A 390 13.86 -13.77 17.57
CA LEU A 390 13.60 -12.46 18.16
C LEU A 390 13.54 -12.50 19.70
N ARG A 391 12.95 -13.56 20.26
CA ARG A 391 12.92 -13.75 21.73
C ARG A 391 14.33 -13.83 22.31
N GLU A 392 15.22 -14.54 21.65
CA GLU A 392 16.61 -14.66 22.09
C GLU A 392 17.37 -13.35 21.92
N ASP A 393 17.15 -12.63 20.79
CA ASP A 393 17.73 -11.30 20.58
C ASP A 393 17.29 -10.34 21.68
N ILE A 394 16.00 -10.19 21.96
CA ILE A 394 15.50 -9.34 23.04
C ILE A 394 16.11 -9.77 24.39
N SER A 395 16.22 -11.06 24.66
CA SER A 395 16.77 -11.58 25.92
C SER A 395 18.23 -11.21 26.16
N THR A 396 19.00 -11.01 25.08
CA THR A 396 20.44 -10.73 25.13
C THR A 396 20.79 -9.25 24.91
N LEU A 397 19.82 -8.38 24.59
CA LEU A 397 20.06 -6.95 24.41
C LEU A 397 20.67 -6.31 25.66
N THR A 398 21.84 -5.74 25.53
CA THR A 398 22.56 -5.13 26.65
C THR A 398 22.11 -3.71 26.97
N TRP A 399 21.53 -2.99 26.01
CA TRP A 399 21.07 -1.62 26.19
C TRP A 399 19.67 -1.52 26.78
N MET A 400 18.85 -2.59 26.70
CA MET A 400 17.51 -2.63 27.23
C MET A 400 17.53 -3.14 28.68
N GLY A 401 16.98 -2.36 29.58
CA GLY A 401 16.87 -2.71 31.00
C GLY A 401 15.93 -3.91 31.25
N PRO A 402 16.02 -4.55 32.41
CA PRO A 402 15.32 -5.82 32.69
C PRO A 402 13.79 -5.69 32.69
N GLU A 403 13.23 -4.56 33.13
CA GLU A 403 11.77 -4.37 33.14
C GLU A 403 11.21 -4.16 31.74
N THR A 404 11.85 -3.30 30.94
CA THR A 404 11.46 -3.09 29.53
C THR A 404 11.60 -4.39 28.73
N ARG A 405 12.70 -5.12 28.92
CA ARG A 405 12.94 -6.42 28.28
C ARG A 405 11.85 -7.44 28.63
N LYS A 406 11.44 -7.50 29.91
CA LYS A 406 10.35 -8.36 30.37
C LYS A 406 9.03 -8.02 29.65
N GLN A 407 8.68 -6.74 29.54
CA GLN A 407 7.48 -6.31 28.83
C GLN A 407 7.57 -6.58 27.32
N ALA A 408 8.73 -6.39 26.71
CA ALA A 408 8.97 -6.75 25.31
C ALA A 408 8.74 -8.25 25.05
N LEU A 409 9.24 -9.12 25.93
CA LEU A 409 9.01 -10.56 25.82
C LEU A 409 7.54 -10.95 26.02
N ILE A 410 6.81 -10.26 26.92
CA ILE A 410 5.37 -10.45 27.09
C ILE A 410 4.62 -10.02 25.82
N LYS A 411 5.00 -8.90 25.21
CA LYS A 411 4.40 -8.41 23.97
C LYS A 411 4.66 -9.38 22.82
N LEU A 412 5.89 -9.84 22.63
CA LEU A 412 6.24 -10.83 21.62
C LEU A 412 5.42 -12.12 21.77
N ALA A 413 5.30 -12.64 23.01
CA ALA A 413 4.53 -13.85 23.27
C ALA A 413 3.02 -13.69 23.05
N ALA A 414 2.52 -12.47 22.97
CA ALA A 414 1.12 -12.15 22.74
C ALA A 414 0.80 -11.82 21.27
N ILE A 415 1.79 -11.79 20.38
CA ILE A 415 1.56 -11.57 18.94
C ILE A 415 0.68 -12.69 18.38
N ARG A 416 -0.33 -12.30 17.60
CA ARG A 416 -1.17 -13.24 16.85
C ARG A 416 -0.68 -13.37 15.42
N ASN A 417 -0.69 -14.59 14.91
CA ASN A 417 -0.23 -14.92 13.56
C ASN A 417 -1.42 -15.24 12.66
N LYS A 418 -1.65 -14.43 11.64
CA LYS A 418 -2.68 -14.62 10.62
C LYS A 418 -2.03 -14.97 9.29
N ILE A 419 -2.20 -16.21 8.83
CA ILE A 419 -1.50 -16.76 7.67
C ILE A 419 -2.50 -17.22 6.61
N GLY A 420 -2.34 -16.70 5.40
CA GLY A 420 -3.03 -17.11 4.17
C GLY A 420 -4.38 -16.45 3.96
N TYR A 421 -5.34 -16.71 4.83
CA TYR A 421 -6.72 -16.22 4.68
C TYR A 421 -7.49 -16.27 6.01
N PRO A 422 -8.59 -15.48 6.16
CA PRO A 422 -9.40 -15.45 7.38
C PRO A 422 -10.18 -16.77 7.58
N ASP A 423 -10.31 -17.19 8.83
CA ASP A 423 -11.13 -18.36 9.17
C ASP A 423 -12.64 -18.06 9.07
N LYS A 424 -13.02 -16.79 9.25
CA LYS A 424 -14.38 -16.27 9.10
C LYS A 424 -14.43 -15.24 7.98
N TRP A 425 -15.17 -15.54 6.95
CA TRP A 425 -15.32 -14.66 5.79
C TRP A 425 -16.34 -13.54 6.03
N ARG A 426 -16.14 -12.40 5.38
CA ARG A 426 -17.07 -11.26 5.38
C ARG A 426 -18.40 -11.65 4.76
N ASP A 427 -19.48 -11.24 5.40
CA ASP A 427 -20.84 -11.40 4.89
C ASP A 427 -21.21 -10.25 3.96
N TYR A 428 -21.46 -10.57 2.69
CA TYR A 428 -21.87 -9.62 1.66
C TYR A 428 -23.38 -9.68 1.37
N THR A 429 -24.20 -10.36 2.19
CA THR A 429 -25.63 -10.57 1.91
C THR A 429 -26.38 -9.26 1.68
N ALA A 430 -26.06 -8.21 2.43
CA ALA A 430 -26.69 -6.88 2.31
C ALA A 430 -26.24 -6.08 1.08
N LEU A 431 -25.13 -6.44 0.45
CA LEU A 431 -24.60 -5.75 -0.74
C LEU A 431 -25.32 -6.24 -2.00
N LYS A 432 -25.96 -5.31 -2.72
CA LYS A 432 -26.59 -5.60 -4.02
C LYS A 432 -25.63 -5.24 -5.15
N ILE A 433 -25.35 -6.22 -6.00
CA ILE A 433 -24.57 -6.07 -7.23
C ILE A 433 -25.39 -6.65 -8.37
N ASP A 434 -25.42 -5.94 -9.49
CA ASP A 434 -26.11 -6.34 -10.72
C ASP A 434 -25.28 -5.93 -11.96
N ARG A 435 -25.79 -6.23 -13.16
CA ARG A 435 -25.18 -5.83 -14.45
C ARG A 435 -25.59 -4.41 -14.90
N GLY A 436 -25.98 -3.56 -13.98
CA GLY A 436 -26.23 -2.14 -14.20
C GLY A 436 -24.97 -1.31 -14.36
N PRO A 437 -25.07 0.03 -14.29
CA PRO A 437 -23.93 0.90 -14.45
C PRO A 437 -22.79 0.60 -13.48
N TYR A 438 -21.57 0.47 -14.02
CA TYR A 438 -20.39 0.09 -13.25
C TYR A 438 -20.12 1.03 -12.04
N VAL A 439 -20.22 2.35 -12.26
CA VAL A 439 -20.00 3.35 -11.20
C VAL A 439 -21.00 3.19 -10.04
N GLU A 440 -22.25 2.80 -10.32
CA GLU A 440 -23.25 2.57 -9.28
C GLU A 440 -22.92 1.33 -8.45
N ASN A 441 -22.42 0.24 -9.08
CA ASN A 441 -21.94 -0.93 -8.36
C ASN A 441 -20.77 -0.58 -7.43
N THR A 442 -19.86 0.28 -7.87
CA THR A 442 -18.76 0.72 -7.03
C THR A 442 -19.24 1.56 -5.86
N PHE A 443 -20.14 2.52 -6.08
CA PHE A 443 -20.72 3.33 -5.01
C PHE A 443 -21.53 2.48 -4.01
N ARG A 444 -22.25 1.44 -4.47
CA ARG A 444 -22.92 0.49 -3.57
C ARG A 444 -21.94 -0.31 -2.72
N ALA A 445 -20.81 -0.72 -3.29
CA ALA A 445 -19.75 -1.42 -2.54
C ALA A 445 -19.09 -0.52 -1.50
N GLU A 446 -18.77 0.73 -1.85
CA GLU A 446 -18.23 1.73 -0.93
C GLU A 446 -19.24 2.04 0.20
N HIS A 447 -20.52 2.24 -0.14
CA HIS A 447 -21.56 2.49 0.84
C HIS A 447 -21.79 1.32 1.80
N PHE A 448 -21.72 0.10 1.30
CA PHE A 448 -21.75 -1.11 2.12
C PHE A 448 -20.58 -1.15 3.10
N GLU A 449 -19.37 -0.89 2.64
CA GLU A 449 -18.18 -0.90 3.49
C GLU A 449 -18.21 0.23 4.51
N PHE A 450 -18.56 1.45 4.11
CA PHE A 450 -18.71 2.60 5.01
C PHE A 450 -19.69 2.29 6.16
N ASN A 451 -20.89 1.79 5.83
CA ASN A 451 -21.88 1.43 6.85
C ASN A 451 -21.41 0.29 7.75
N ARG A 452 -20.67 -0.68 7.18
CA ARG A 452 -20.07 -1.78 7.94
C ARG A 452 -19.07 -1.26 8.97
N GLN A 453 -18.20 -0.32 8.58
CA GLN A 453 -17.25 0.32 9.49
C GLN A 453 -17.96 1.10 10.60
N LEU A 454 -18.91 1.97 10.26
CA LEU A 454 -19.65 2.74 11.26
C LEU A 454 -20.47 1.85 12.21
N ALA A 455 -20.96 0.71 11.72
CA ALA A 455 -21.69 -0.25 12.55
C ALA A 455 -20.83 -0.93 13.63
N LYS A 456 -19.51 -0.85 13.57
CA LYS A 456 -18.60 -1.35 14.61
C LYS A 456 -18.50 -0.40 15.81
N ILE A 457 -18.74 0.90 15.61
CA ILE A 457 -18.59 1.93 16.63
C ILE A 457 -19.44 1.61 17.86
N GLY A 458 -18.82 1.61 19.04
CA GLY A 458 -19.43 1.24 20.31
C GLY A 458 -19.53 -0.29 20.54
N LYS A 459 -18.92 -1.10 19.69
CA LYS A 459 -18.85 -2.57 19.84
C LYS A 459 -17.44 -3.02 20.21
N PRO A 460 -17.31 -4.24 20.77
CA PRO A 460 -16.01 -4.88 20.92
C PRO A 460 -15.31 -5.07 19.56
N VAL A 461 -14.00 -5.00 19.55
CA VAL A 461 -13.17 -5.25 18.38
C VAL A 461 -13.29 -6.70 17.92
N ASP A 462 -13.54 -6.91 16.64
CA ASP A 462 -13.44 -8.24 16.00
C ASP A 462 -11.97 -8.51 15.65
N ARG A 463 -11.31 -9.33 16.47
CA ARG A 463 -9.90 -9.68 16.28
C ARG A 463 -9.66 -10.65 15.12
N ASP A 464 -10.69 -11.20 14.49
CA ASP A 464 -10.56 -12.13 13.36
C ASP A 464 -10.63 -11.42 12.01
N GLU A 465 -10.95 -10.12 11.99
CA GLU A 465 -11.00 -9.30 10.79
C GLU A 465 -9.60 -9.08 10.19
N TRP A 466 -9.51 -9.11 8.86
CA TRP A 466 -8.29 -8.87 8.10
C TRP A 466 -8.34 -7.49 7.41
N GLY A 467 -7.20 -6.79 7.39
CA GLY A 467 -7.03 -5.52 6.68
C GLY A 467 -6.69 -5.68 5.20
N MET A 468 -6.24 -6.88 4.79
CA MET A 468 -5.88 -7.18 3.39
C MET A 468 -6.65 -8.41 2.89
N THR A 469 -6.92 -8.43 1.58
CA THR A 469 -7.58 -9.55 0.91
C THR A 469 -6.59 -10.70 0.65
N PRO A 470 -7.04 -11.96 0.55
CA PRO A 470 -6.14 -13.09 0.35
C PRO A 470 -5.22 -13.04 -0.88
N PRO A 471 -5.59 -12.46 -2.05
CA PRO A 471 -4.69 -12.37 -3.20
C PRO A 471 -3.66 -11.23 -3.10
N THR A 472 -3.70 -10.40 -2.05
CA THR A 472 -2.79 -9.27 -1.87
C THR A 472 -1.33 -9.75 -1.76
N VAL A 473 -0.43 -9.10 -2.52
CA VAL A 473 1.02 -9.33 -2.44
C VAL A 473 1.60 -8.28 -1.50
N ASN A 474 1.37 -8.46 -0.22
CA ASN A 474 1.89 -7.65 0.88
C ASN A 474 1.68 -8.38 2.21
N ALA A 475 2.17 -7.77 3.31
CA ALA A 475 1.97 -8.19 4.68
C ALA A 475 1.79 -6.95 5.57
N TYR A 476 1.41 -7.12 6.84
CA TYR A 476 1.37 -6.01 7.79
C TYR A 476 1.43 -6.47 9.24
N TYR A 477 1.94 -5.59 10.11
CA TYR A 477 1.74 -5.64 11.56
C TYR A 477 0.65 -4.64 11.97
N ASN A 478 -0.24 -5.05 12.88
CA ASN A 478 -1.23 -4.15 13.48
C ASN A 478 -0.90 -3.95 14.97
N PRO A 479 -0.48 -2.75 15.39
CA PRO A 479 -0.06 -2.49 16.78
C PRO A 479 -1.19 -2.59 17.79
N GLN A 480 -2.42 -2.23 17.41
CA GLN A 480 -3.59 -2.25 18.29
C GLN A 480 -4.17 -3.66 18.48
N LEU A 481 -3.99 -4.54 17.50
CA LEU A 481 -4.32 -5.96 17.59
C LEU A 481 -3.14 -6.82 18.08
N ASN A 482 -1.94 -6.26 18.04
CA ASN A 482 -0.68 -6.96 18.26
C ASN A 482 -0.61 -8.25 17.44
N GLU A 483 -0.70 -8.10 16.11
CA GLU A 483 -0.75 -9.22 15.17
C GLU A 483 0.05 -8.95 13.90
N ILE A 484 0.58 -10.03 13.32
CA ILE A 484 1.17 -10.06 11.98
C ILE A 484 0.25 -10.80 11.02
N VAL A 485 0.15 -10.31 9.78
CA VAL A 485 -0.77 -10.84 8.77
C VAL A 485 -0.08 -11.03 7.44
N PHE A 486 -0.15 -12.25 6.90
CA PHE A 486 0.45 -12.64 5.62
C PHE A 486 -0.61 -13.25 4.72
N PRO A 487 -1.19 -12.49 3.77
CA PRO A 487 -2.11 -13.01 2.78
C PRO A 487 -1.51 -14.12 1.91
N ALA A 488 -2.34 -15.02 1.41
CA ALA A 488 -1.92 -16.11 0.54
C ALA A 488 -1.17 -15.62 -0.72
N GLY A 489 -1.48 -14.41 -1.15
CA GLY A 489 -0.92 -13.79 -2.36
C GLY A 489 0.60 -13.60 -2.32
N ILE A 490 1.17 -13.31 -1.15
CA ILE A 490 2.64 -13.11 -1.00
C ILE A 490 3.37 -14.43 -0.70
N LEU A 491 2.68 -15.45 -0.18
CA LEU A 491 3.28 -16.73 0.22
C LEU A 491 3.57 -17.65 -0.97
N GLN A 492 4.24 -17.10 -1.99
CA GLN A 492 4.56 -17.75 -3.26
C GLN A 492 5.95 -17.33 -3.76
N PRO A 493 6.57 -18.10 -4.70
CA PRO A 493 7.84 -17.69 -5.29
C PRO A 493 7.75 -16.28 -5.94
N PRO A 494 8.80 -15.47 -5.82
CA PRO A 494 10.09 -15.79 -5.22
C PRO A 494 10.20 -15.46 -3.72
N PHE A 495 9.14 -14.95 -3.07
CA PHE A 495 9.14 -14.66 -1.64
C PHE A 495 9.26 -15.93 -0.80
N PHE A 496 8.44 -16.93 -1.11
CA PHE A 496 8.41 -18.22 -0.46
C PHE A 496 8.35 -19.34 -1.50
N ASN A 497 9.41 -20.13 -1.59
CA ASN A 497 9.48 -21.28 -2.49
C ASN A 497 9.68 -22.58 -1.68
N PRO A 498 8.65 -23.43 -1.53
CA PRO A 498 8.78 -24.67 -0.76
C PRO A 498 9.79 -25.67 -1.32
N LYS A 499 10.30 -25.46 -2.54
CA LYS A 499 11.33 -26.29 -3.18
C LYS A 499 12.74 -25.73 -3.07
N ALA A 500 12.88 -24.44 -2.72
CA ALA A 500 14.19 -23.81 -2.52
C ALA A 500 14.80 -24.22 -1.16
N ASP A 501 16.11 -23.99 -1.02
CA ASP A 501 16.80 -24.16 0.25
C ASP A 501 16.33 -23.12 1.30
N ASP A 502 16.59 -23.43 2.56
CA ASP A 502 16.18 -22.57 3.66
C ASP A 502 16.81 -21.17 3.58
N ALA A 503 18.05 -21.06 3.12
CA ALA A 503 18.75 -19.77 3.06
C ALA A 503 17.99 -18.77 2.15
N ILE A 504 17.53 -19.19 0.97
CA ILE A 504 16.72 -18.36 0.08
C ILE A 504 15.38 -18.00 0.74
N ASN A 505 14.69 -18.96 1.38
CA ASN A 505 13.40 -18.71 2.01
C ASN A 505 13.51 -17.79 3.24
N TYR A 506 14.56 -17.94 4.06
CA TYR A 506 14.81 -17.03 5.17
C TYR A 506 15.24 -15.63 4.69
N GLY A 507 16.02 -15.53 3.63
CA GLY A 507 16.37 -14.26 3.00
C GLY A 507 15.16 -13.55 2.37
N GLY A 508 14.24 -14.30 1.77
CA GLY A 508 12.99 -13.81 1.18
C GLY A 508 11.90 -13.63 2.24
N MET A 509 11.00 -14.62 2.36
CA MET A 509 9.83 -14.51 3.25
C MET A 509 10.21 -14.45 4.73
N GLY A 510 11.29 -15.09 5.15
CA GLY A 510 11.77 -15.00 6.53
C GLY A 510 12.10 -13.55 6.92
N MET A 511 12.78 -12.82 6.04
CA MET A 511 13.05 -11.39 6.25
C MET A 511 11.75 -10.58 6.36
N VAL A 512 10.75 -10.82 5.50
CA VAL A 512 9.46 -10.12 5.57
C VAL A 512 8.75 -10.44 6.88
N ILE A 513 8.74 -11.68 7.34
CA ILE A 513 8.16 -12.07 8.63
C ILE A 513 8.89 -11.35 9.79
N GLY A 514 10.22 -11.34 9.77
CA GLY A 514 11.02 -10.62 10.76
C GLY A 514 10.78 -9.11 10.74
N HIS A 515 10.55 -8.53 9.57
CA HIS A 515 10.17 -7.13 9.37
C HIS A 515 8.83 -6.82 10.07
N GLU A 516 7.79 -7.61 9.83
CA GLU A 516 6.49 -7.41 10.50
C GLU A 516 6.59 -7.61 12.02
N LEU A 517 7.37 -8.59 12.49
CA LEU A 517 7.64 -8.75 13.93
C LEU A 517 8.35 -7.53 14.52
N SER A 518 9.27 -6.93 13.77
CA SER A 518 10.02 -5.75 14.20
C SER A 518 9.16 -4.50 14.33
N HIS A 519 8.07 -4.37 13.53
CA HIS A 519 7.10 -3.30 13.69
C HIS A 519 6.41 -3.29 15.06
N GLY A 520 6.35 -4.41 15.75
CA GLY A 520 5.91 -4.45 17.14
C GLY A 520 6.78 -3.60 18.09
N PHE A 521 7.98 -3.26 17.69
CA PHE A 521 9.02 -2.63 18.51
C PHE A 521 9.72 -1.46 17.82
N ASP A 522 9.22 -0.98 16.67
CA ASP A 522 9.71 0.21 15.98
C ASP A 522 9.29 1.52 16.69
N ASP A 523 9.45 2.67 16.06
CA ASP A 523 9.15 3.97 16.66
C ASP A 523 7.66 4.15 17.00
N GLU A 524 6.75 3.53 16.26
CA GLU A 524 5.31 3.55 16.50
C GLU A 524 4.86 2.36 17.36
N GLY A 525 5.17 1.14 16.92
CA GLY A 525 4.70 -0.08 17.57
C GLY A 525 5.15 -0.22 19.02
N ARG A 526 6.36 0.25 19.35
CA ARG A 526 6.85 0.25 20.74
C ARG A 526 5.97 1.04 21.72
N GLN A 527 5.14 1.96 21.23
CA GLN A 527 4.25 2.75 22.05
C GLN A 527 2.99 2.00 22.49
N PHE A 528 2.72 0.82 21.91
CA PHE A 528 1.59 -0.03 22.26
C PHE A 528 2.04 -1.22 23.10
N ASP A 529 1.27 -1.53 24.15
CA ASP A 529 1.52 -2.68 25.02
C ASP A 529 1.12 -4.02 24.37
N ALA A 530 1.30 -5.12 25.08
CA ALA A 530 0.96 -6.48 24.63
C ALA A 530 -0.53 -6.67 24.31
N GLN A 531 -1.41 -5.84 24.84
CA GLN A 531 -2.85 -5.84 24.60
C GLN A 531 -3.24 -4.92 23.45
N GLY A 532 -2.29 -4.13 22.92
CA GLY A 532 -2.53 -3.16 21.86
C GLY A 532 -2.99 -1.79 22.35
N ASN A 533 -2.83 -1.47 23.63
CA ASN A 533 -3.14 -0.13 24.14
C ASN A 533 -1.94 0.80 23.99
N LEU A 534 -2.18 2.03 23.56
CA LEU A 534 -1.19 3.11 23.56
C LEU A 534 -0.79 3.46 24.99
N LYS A 535 0.31 2.90 25.43
CA LYS A 535 0.78 2.95 26.79
C LYS A 535 2.30 2.98 26.85
N ASP A 536 2.87 3.95 27.54
CA ASP A 536 4.30 3.93 27.82
C ASP A 536 4.65 2.83 28.82
N TRP A 537 5.38 1.81 28.35
CA TRP A 537 5.84 0.67 29.13
C TRP A 537 7.38 0.59 29.17
N TRP A 538 8.04 1.56 28.57
CA TRP A 538 9.48 1.66 28.52
C TRP A 538 10.00 2.44 29.74
N SER A 539 11.18 2.06 30.27
CA SER A 539 11.86 2.94 31.21
C SER A 539 12.32 4.21 30.51
N PRO A 540 12.40 5.37 31.21
CA PRO A 540 12.88 6.60 30.59
C PRO A 540 14.30 6.48 30.00
N ALA A 541 15.16 5.64 30.59
CA ALA A 541 16.51 5.38 30.12
C ALA A 541 16.48 4.60 28.80
N ASP A 542 15.68 3.52 28.74
CA ASP A 542 15.56 2.68 27.55
C ASP A 542 14.89 3.43 26.40
N SER A 543 13.88 4.27 26.70
CA SER A 543 13.25 5.15 25.71
C SER A 543 14.27 6.12 25.10
N LYS A 544 15.15 6.69 25.90
CA LYS A 544 16.22 7.58 25.44
C LYS A 544 17.23 6.83 24.56
N ASP A 545 17.62 5.63 24.96
CA ASP A 545 18.56 4.81 24.21
C ASP A 545 17.94 4.34 22.87
N PHE A 546 16.67 3.94 22.86
CA PHE A 546 15.95 3.66 21.62
C PHE A 546 15.92 4.87 20.69
N ASN A 547 15.52 6.03 21.19
CA ASN A 547 15.46 7.28 20.39
C ASN A 547 16.83 7.66 19.80
N SER A 548 17.92 7.42 20.53
CA SER A 548 19.29 7.64 20.02
C SER A 548 19.62 6.68 18.87
N ARG A 549 19.16 5.42 18.95
CA ARG A 549 19.34 4.40 17.91
C ARG A 549 18.48 4.69 16.69
N ALA A 550 17.21 5.06 16.89
CA ALA A 550 16.32 5.51 15.82
C ALA A 550 16.88 6.75 15.10
N ALA A 551 17.46 7.71 15.85
CA ALA A 551 18.12 8.86 15.25
C ALA A 551 19.32 8.47 14.34
N CYS A 552 20.06 7.39 14.67
CA CYS A 552 21.08 6.84 13.76
C CYS A 552 20.46 6.42 12.43
N VAL A 553 19.33 5.73 12.45
CA VAL A 553 18.62 5.27 11.25
C VAL A 553 18.09 6.47 10.45
N ILE A 554 17.43 7.42 11.10
CA ILE A 554 16.96 8.68 10.48
C ILE A 554 18.10 9.36 9.73
N ASN A 555 19.24 9.61 10.42
CA ASN A 555 20.40 10.30 9.83
C ASN A 555 21.02 9.51 8.67
N GLN A 556 20.99 8.17 8.72
CA GLN A 556 21.48 7.35 7.64
C GLN A 556 20.61 7.54 6.38
N PHE A 557 19.28 7.44 6.51
CA PHE A 557 18.37 7.54 5.38
C PHE A 557 18.23 8.96 4.85
N ASP A 558 18.29 9.99 5.70
CA ASP A 558 18.42 11.39 5.26
C ASP A 558 19.64 11.62 4.36
N GLY A 559 20.68 10.80 4.48
CA GLY A 559 21.86 10.85 3.62
C GLY A 559 21.70 10.19 2.24
N TYR A 560 20.57 9.55 1.96
CA TYR A 560 20.35 8.83 0.69
C TYR A 560 19.62 9.69 -0.34
N PHE A 561 20.27 9.89 -1.49
CA PHE A 561 19.73 10.66 -2.60
C PHE A 561 18.87 9.78 -3.51
N VAL A 562 17.59 10.13 -3.62
CA VAL A 562 16.66 9.56 -4.61
C VAL A 562 16.97 10.15 -5.99
N GLU A 563 17.09 11.46 -6.05
CA GLU A 563 17.56 12.25 -7.19
C GLU A 563 18.59 13.29 -6.72
N LYS A 564 19.16 14.04 -7.67
CA LYS A 564 20.22 15.04 -7.38
C LYS A 564 19.88 16.00 -6.23
N ASP A 565 18.63 16.45 -6.15
CA ASP A 565 18.17 17.46 -5.20
C ASP A 565 17.05 16.94 -4.29
N LEU A 566 16.86 15.62 -4.21
CA LEU A 566 15.83 14.97 -3.41
C LEU A 566 16.43 13.80 -2.62
N HIS A 567 16.31 13.88 -1.31
CA HIS A 567 16.71 12.82 -0.38
C HIS A 567 15.50 12.01 0.08
N GLU A 568 15.75 10.83 0.62
CA GLU A 568 14.77 10.17 1.49
C GLU A 568 14.47 11.07 2.70
N ASN A 569 13.25 11.01 3.19
CA ASN A 569 12.89 11.65 4.44
C ASN A 569 13.07 10.64 5.58
N GLY A 570 14.23 10.65 6.24
CA GLY A 570 14.56 9.68 7.26
C GLY A 570 13.55 9.59 8.41
N LYS A 571 12.84 10.69 8.73
CA LYS A 571 11.76 10.67 9.74
C LYS A 571 10.50 10.00 9.23
N LEU A 572 10.20 10.11 7.95
CA LEU A 572 9.06 9.45 7.33
C LEU A 572 9.29 7.94 7.24
N VAL A 573 10.51 7.54 6.85
CA VAL A 573 10.83 6.14 6.56
C VAL A 573 11.46 5.39 7.74
N VAL A 574 11.50 5.97 8.95
CA VAL A 574 12.24 5.37 10.08
C VAL A 574 11.66 4.03 10.54
N GLY A 575 10.33 3.90 10.61
CA GLY A 575 9.67 2.66 11.03
C GLY A 575 9.99 1.51 10.08
N GLU A 576 9.80 1.74 8.79
CA GLU A 576 10.12 0.79 7.72
C GLU A 576 11.61 0.41 7.71
N SER A 577 12.48 1.40 7.92
CA SER A 577 13.93 1.15 7.97
C SER A 577 14.34 0.36 9.22
N ILE A 578 13.66 0.54 10.35
CA ILE A 578 13.85 -0.27 11.56
C ILE A 578 13.32 -1.70 11.31
N GLY A 579 12.16 -1.82 10.67
CA GLY A 579 11.60 -3.10 10.24
C GLY A 579 12.57 -3.89 9.35
N ASP A 580 13.17 -3.24 8.35
CA ASP A 580 14.16 -3.86 7.46
C ASP A 580 15.43 -4.30 8.20
N LEU A 581 15.96 -3.45 9.09
CA LEU A 581 17.15 -3.77 9.91
C LEU A 581 16.88 -4.96 10.85
N GLY A 582 15.76 -4.91 11.54
CA GLY A 582 15.34 -5.95 12.49
C GLY A 582 15.01 -7.26 11.77
N GLY A 583 14.21 -7.17 10.72
CA GLY A 583 13.81 -8.33 9.93
C GLY A 583 14.98 -9.11 9.37
N LEU A 584 15.95 -8.38 8.81
CA LEU A 584 17.18 -8.98 8.28
C LEU A 584 18.02 -9.67 9.37
N ALA A 585 18.18 -9.02 10.53
CA ALA A 585 18.95 -9.59 11.64
C ALA A 585 18.28 -10.83 12.23
N ILE A 586 16.97 -10.77 12.49
CA ILE A 586 16.17 -11.88 13.05
C ILE A 586 16.16 -13.07 12.08
N ALA A 587 15.93 -12.82 10.78
CA ALA A 587 15.88 -13.88 9.78
C ALA A 587 17.23 -14.56 9.58
N TYR A 588 18.32 -13.80 9.60
CA TYR A 588 19.66 -14.37 9.53
C TYR A 588 19.98 -15.25 10.75
N ARG A 589 19.63 -14.77 11.94
CA ARG A 589 19.78 -15.56 13.17
C ARG A 589 18.96 -16.84 13.11
N ALA A 590 17.69 -16.77 12.73
CA ALA A 590 16.84 -17.94 12.59
C ALA A 590 17.43 -18.98 11.60
N LEU A 591 18.00 -18.52 10.49
CA LEU A 591 18.73 -19.39 9.56
C LEU A 591 19.92 -20.07 10.24
N GLU A 592 20.77 -19.32 10.97
CA GLU A 592 21.93 -19.88 11.67
C GLU A 592 21.49 -20.94 12.69
N GLU A 593 20.42 -20.70 13.43
CA GLU A 593 19.86 -21.67 14.39
C GLU A 593 19.40 -22.97 13.71
N THR A 594 18.86 -22.91 12.49
CA THR A 594 18.50 -24.13 11.74
C THR A 594 19.70 -25.01 11.38
N MET A 595 20.88 -24.42 11.28
CA MET A 595 22.15 -25.08 10.94
C MET A 595 22.98 -25.46 12.16
N GLU A 596 22.62 -24.99 13.37
CA GLU A 596 23.39 -25.25 14.58
C GLU A 596 23.45 -26.75 14.93
N GLY A 597 24.64 -27.21 15.28
CA GLY A 597 24.87 -28.63 15.61
C GLY A 597 24.77 -29.61 14.42
N LYS A 598 24.59 -29.12 13.19
CA LYS A 598 24.54 -29.91 11.96
C LYS A 598 25.75 -29.62 11.06
N PRO A 599 26.12 -30.53 10.15
CA PRO A 599 27.07 -30.18 9.09
C PRO A 599 26.56 -28.98 8.29
N ARG A 600 27.42 -28.02 8.02
CA ARG A 600 27.04 -26.87 7.16
C ARG A 600 26.59 -27.40 5.78
N PRO A 601 25.47 -26.89 5.24
CA PRO A 601 25.03 -27.23 3.90
C PRO A 601 26.12 -26.91 2.86
N GLU A 602 26.19 -27.69 1.78
CA GLU A 602 27.09 -27.41 0.67
C GLU A 602 26.68 -26.12 -0.06
N SER A 603 27.66 -25.48 -0.70
CA SER A 603 27.40 -24.34 -1.56
C SER A 603 26.54 -24.75 -2.76
N ILE A 604 25.52 -23.94 -3.08
CA ILE A 604 24.67 -24.10 -4.24
C ILE A 604 25.03 -22.99 -5.24
N ASP A 605 25.25 -23.36 -6.50
CA ASP A 605 25.63 -22.42 -7.57
C ASP A 605 26.88 -21.57 -7.25
N GLY A 606 27.77 -22.09 -6.38
CA GLY A 606 28.99 -21.43 -5.96
C GLY A 606 28.83 -20.44 -4.80
N PHE A 607 27.65 -20.35 -4.20
CA PHE A 607 27.37 -19.49 -3.06
C PHE A 607 27.12 -20.32 -1.78
N THR A 608 27.70 -19.85 -0.67
CA THR A 608 27.42 -20.44 0.65
C THR A 608 25.99 -20.15 1.11
N PRO A 609 25.45 -20.89 2.12
CA PRO A 609 24.14 -20.60 2.65
C PRO A 609 23.98 -19.14 3.08
N GLU A 610 24.98 -18.54 3.72
CA GLU A 610 24.96 -17.14 4.14
C GLU A 610 24.87 -16.19 2.94
N GLN A 611 25.65 -16.44 1.90
CA GLN A 611 25.58 -15.65 0.66
C GLN A 611 24.21 -15.79 -0.02
N ARG A 612 23.66 -17.00 -0.05
CA ARG A 612 22.32 -17.26 -0.62
C ARG A 612 21.22 -16.57 0.16
N PHE A 613 21.34 -16.48 1.48
CA PHE A 613 20.42 -15.67 2.32
C PHE A 613 20.38 -14.22 1.84
N PHE A 614 21.52 -13.56 1.67
CA PHE A 614 21.57 -12.18 1.21
C PHE A 614 21.12 -12.02 -0.24
N LEU A 615 21.37 -13.00 -1.10
CA LEU A 615 20.83 -13.00 -2.47
C LEU A 615 19.30 -13.16 -2.46
N GLY A 616 18.75 -14.04 -1.63
CA GLY A 616 17.31 -14.20 -1.43
C GLY A 616 16.64 -12.90 -0.92
N TYR A 617 17.34 -12.19 -0.03
CA TYR A 617 16.91 -10.88 0.44
C TYR A 617 16.86 -9.83 -0.67
N ALA A 618 17.94 -9.70 -1.45
CA ALA A 618 17.98 -8.68 -2.50
C ALA A 618 16.93 -8.94 -3.58
N GLN A 619 16.75 -10.19 -4.02
CA GLN A 619 15.85 -10.51 -5.15
C GLN A 619 14.39 -10.13 -4.89
N ILE A 620 13.91 -10.10 -3.64
CA ILE A 620 12.53 -9.67 -3.37
C ILE A 620 12.34 -8.17 -3.59
N TRP A 621 13.42 -7.39 -3.58
CA TRP A 621 13.43 -5.94 -3.81
C TRP A 621 13.82 -5.56 -5.24
N ALA A 622 14.18 -6.52 -6.11
CA ALA A 622 14.51 -6.23 -7.51
C ALA A 622 13.41 -5.40 -8.16
N SER A 623 13.74 -4.18 -8.60
CA SER A 623 12.77 -3.25 -9.20
C SER A 623 13.44 -2.15 -10.02
N ASN A 624 12.80 -1.76 -11.10
CA ASN A 624 13.05 -0.55 -11.88
C ASN A 624 11.94 0.46 -11.59
N LEU A 625 12.28 1.73 -11.32
CA LEU A 625 11.33 2.79 -11.01
C LEU A 625 11.42 3.91 -12.05
N ARG A 626 10.26 4.50 -12.41
CA ARG A 626 10.24 5.77 -13.16
C ARG A 626 10.66 6.92 -12.25
N PRO A 627 11.38 7.94 -12.76
CA PRO A 627 11.83 9.07 -11.94
C PRO A 627 10.69 9.80 -11.21
N GLU A 628 9.57 10.02 -11.90
CA GLU A 628 8.38 10.68 -11.32
C GLU A 628 7.82 9.86 -10.15
N TYR A 629 7.76 8.54 -10.30
CA TYR A 629 7.28 7.65 -9.25
C TYR A 629 8.25 7.57 -8.08
N ALA A 630 9.55 7.50 -8.32
CA ALA A 630 10.57 7.56 -7.26
C ALA A 630 10.46 8.86 -6.44
N ARG A 631 10.19 9.99 -7.13
CA ARG A 631 9.92 11.28 -6.48
C ARG A 631 8.63 11.27 -5.66
N LEU A 632 7.54 10.68 -6.20
CA LEU A 632 6.29 10.54 -5.47
C LEU A 632 6.51 9.73 -4.18
N MET A 633 7.18 8.57 -4.28
CA MET A 633 7.52 7.75 -3.12
C MET A 633 8.31 8.53 -2.06
N ALA A 634 9.41 9.17 -2.43
CA ALA A 634 10.23 9.92 -1.47
C ALA A 634 9.48 11.06 -0.74
N ASN A 635 8.39 11.57 -1.33
CA ASN A 635 7.60 12.63 -0.72
C ASN A 635 6.41 12.13 0.10
N THR A 636 5.88 10.93 -0.20
CA THR A 636 4.57 10.50 0.32
C THR A 636 4.54 9.09 0.90
N ASN A 637 5.60 8.29 0.72
CA ASN A 637 5.62 6.90 1.15
C ASN A 637 6.52 6.71 2.38
N GLU A 638 6.08 5.90 3.31
CA GLU A 638 6.84 5.54 4.50
C GLU A 638 7.95 4.50 4.21
N HIS A 639 7.90 3.88 3.02
CA HIS A 639 8.92 2.94 2.57
C HIS A 639 9.99 3.66 1.76
N PRO A 640 11.28 3.45 2.06
CA PRO A 640 12.37 3.89 1.18
C PRO A 640 12.28 3.20 -0.18
N ILE A 641 12.87 3.81 -1.23
CA ILE A 641 12.94 3.13 -2.52
C ILE A 641 13.78 1.84 -2.43
N PRO A 642 13.52 0.81 -3.28
CA PRO A 642 14.05 -0.54 -3.14
C PRO A 642 15.57 -0.64 -2.95
N ARG A 643 16.37 0.15 -3.67
CA ARG A 643 17.84 0.12 -3.53
C ARG A 643 18.32 0.48 -2.12
N PHE A 644 17.59 1.32 -1.39
CA PHE A 644 17.94 1.72 -0.03
C PHE A 644 17.42 0.71 0.99
N ARG A 645 16.33 0.02 0.69
CA ARG A 645 15.87 -1.12 1.49
C ARG A 645 16.88 -2.27 1.47
N VAL A 646 17.66 -2.44 0.39
CA VAL A 646 18.74 -3.45 0.33
C VAL A 646 20.05 -2.90 0.92
N ASN A 647 20.60 -1.86 0.34
CA ASN A 647 21.96 -1.39 0.69
C ASN A 647 22.02 -0.75 2.08
N GLY A 648 20.94 -0.13 2.53
CA GLY A 648 20.86 0.54 3.83
C GLY A 648 21.08 -0.44 4.99
N PRO A 649 20.21 -1.45 5.17
CA PRO A 649 20.35 -2.46 6.21
C PRO A 649 21.66 -3.25 6.12
N LEU A 650 22.05 -3.71 4.92
CA LEU A 650 23.27 -4.50 4.73
C LEU A 650 24.52 -3.76 5.18
N SER A 651 24.58 -2.43 5.01
CA SER A 651 25.73 -1.64 5.43
C SER A 651 25.97 -1.64 6.95
N ASN A 652 24.99 -2.03 7.73
CA ASN A 652 25.03 -2.14 9.18
C ASN A 652 25.30 -3.57 9.69
N MET A 653 25.39 -4.57 8.77
CA MET A 653 25.39 -5.98 9.13
C MET A 653 26.78 -6.63 8.96
N PRO A 654 27.49 -6.93 10.07
CA PRO A 654 28.81 -7.60 9.98
C PRO A 654 28.78 -8.96 9.29
N ALA A 655 27.69 -9.72 9.45
CA ALA A 655 27.53 -11.02 8.81
C ALA A 655 27.55 -10.90 7.26
N PHE A 656 26.93 -9.85 6.70
CA PHE A 656 27.01 -9.55 5.27
C PHE A 656 28.47 -9.29 4.84
N ALA A 657 29.17 -8.41 5.59
CA ALA A 657 30.57 -8.09 5.29
C ALA A 657 31.45 -9.35 5.35
N GLN A 658 31.19 -10.26 6.30
CA GLN A 658 31.91 -11.53 6.41
C GLN A 658 31.60 -12.46 5.23
N ALA A 659 30.31 -12.65 4.89
CA ALA A 659 29.87 -13.54 3.82
C ALA A 659 30.44 -13.14 2.45
N PHE A 660 30.54 -11.85 2.15
CA PHE A 660 31.08 -11.34 0.88
C PHE A 660 32.52 -10.85 0.96
N HIS A 661 33.24 -11.11 2.08
CA HIS A 661 34.65 -10.74 2.28
C HIS A 661 34.90 -9.23 2.12
N CYS A 662 33.94 -8.40 2.53
CA CYS A 662 34.05 -6.94 2.47
C CYS A 662 35.09 -6.43 3.48
N LYS A 663 35.73 -5.32 3.16
CA LYS A 663 36.82 -4.74 3.94
C LYS A 663 36.38 -3.40 4.55
N PRO A 664 36.99 -3.01 5.67
CA PRO A 664 36.84 -1.65 6.17
C PRO A 664 37.19 -0.61 5.07
N GLY A 665 36.27 0.32 4.80
CA GLY A 665 36.39 1.29 3.73
C GLY A 665 35.58 0.98 2.47
N ASP A 666 35.07 -0.24 2.32
CA ASP A 666 34.09 -0.54 1.29
C ASP A 666 32.77 0.21 1.57
N ALA A 667 32.03 0.58 0.52
CA ALA A 667 30.86 1.44 0.64
C ALA A 667 29.75 0.85 1.54
N LEU A 668 29.59 -0.48 1.54
CA LEU A 668 28.62 -1.19 2.38
C LEU A 668 29.20 -1.70 3.70
N VAL A 669 30.31 -1.11 4.19
CA VAL A 669 30.89 -1.43 5.50
C VAL A 669 30.96 -0.16 6.34
N ARG A 670 29.91 0.10 7.10
CA ARG A 670 29.92 1.22 8.05
C ARG A 670 30.88 0.91 9.21
N PRO A 671 31.67 1.89 9.66
CA PRO A 671 32.49 1.73 10.86
C PRO A 671 31.63 1.31 12.07
N PRO A 672 32.14 0.49 13.00
CA PRO A 672 31.36 -0.03 14.12
C PRO A 672 30.64 1.02 14.96
N ASN A 673 31.26 2.22 15.11
CA ASN A 673 30.68 3.35 15.85
C ASN A 673 29.60 4.14 15.09
N SER A 674 29.41 3.84 13.81
CA SER A 674 28.37 4.46 12.97
C SER A 674 27.35 3.44 12.45
N GLN A 675 27.47 2.16 12.84
CA GLN A 675 26.46 1.17 12.53
C GLN A 675 25.18 1.44 13.33
N CYS A 676 24.04 1.47 12.63
CA CYS A 676 22.74 1.60 13.26
C CYS A 676 22.23 0.22 13.66
N ARG A 677 22.11 -0.02 14.95
CA ARG A 677 21.62 -1.29 15.51
C ARG A 677 20.54 -1.02 16.54
N ILE A 678 19.42 -1.68 16.39
CA ILE A 678 18.32 -1.65 17.34
C ILE A 678 18.23 -3.02 18.01
N TRP A 679 18.14 -4.06 17.21
CA TRP A 679 18.08 -5.46 17.63
C TRP A 679 19.39 -6.20 17.45
#